data_1c243cd8bf1d2dfe8509cebe38e32132
#
_entry.id   1c243cd8bf1d2dfe8509cebe38e32132
#
_cell.length_a   1.000
_cell.length_b   1.000
_cell.length_c   1.000
_cell.angle_alpha   90.00
_cell.angle_beta   90.00
_cell.angle_gamma   90.00
#
_symmetry.space_group_name_H-M   'P 1'
#
loop_
_entity.id
_entity.type
_entity.pdbx_description
1 polymer ?
#
loop_
_entity_poly.entity_id
_entity_poly.type
_entity_poly.pdbx_seq_one_letter_code
_entity_poly.pdbx_strand_id
1 'polypeptide(L)'
;MGHWLKQNWPKLTVALLIALCVGVALFLRIYLPYDKIFSGDVIKFSGTDVYHHMRLVDSLVYNFPHHTVIDPYRIYPGGTGTISLSFFEWLLAITIWLVGLGSPTQHTIDVVAVYFPTVLAGLTIITVYFLGKELFGRGAGVVAAGLMAIAPGEFLGRSILGFTDHDVINTLLTALTMLFLLLAIKAARQRELSLSHIYHRQWAVIARPALYSLLAGVFLGLYLLTWLGALLFVFIITAYFIIQSIIDHLRHESSDYLCPIGVILFLVALLVSLPIPRPTFYLVSLITALLIPAVMSAVSRLMVSRKIKPAYYPLSLAGLGIAGVGFLYLISPSLVSAMLKAFSVFTPSGASLTTIEMQSLIAPVVPGGGFFETPAWGNFNISFLLFIAVLLYWLFWKIPVRRQWSTEENLLLVWTVVILLAAIGQRRFASYLVVNVGLLTGYLAWRFLEFAGFRERATRAVKEKLRPGFRITLSQANMALAVLIVFLIVFLPNVIPVYPNALKIVPAMLPASQVRYAPSDSWISSLVWLRENTPDPFGNPDYYYQVVEAPPAGEKYTYPESAYGVTAWWDYGYWITRIAHRIPSANPSQAPTETSRVARFFTAQDEASTSEIAREIGTAYVILDFDTAIGKFHAMATWAERTPEEFFDVYYVPREGQLEPIQLYYPEYYRSLSTRLYNFNGQAVTPEKTVVIAYQQRVTSKGETLKQITSAELFDSYEEASDYLSAQESGNYLIVGDNPFMSPVPLEALEHYQLIYSSSGGLIMPDAGILPAVKIFEYTE
;
A
#
# COMPACT_ATOMS: atom_id res chain seq x y z
N MET A 1 -35.80 -20.36 -29.27
CA MET A 1 -35.39 -19.82 -27.93
C MET A 1 -34.97 -20.93 -26.96
N GLY A 2 -35.73 -22.00 -26.80
CA GLY A 2 -35.38 -23.08 -25.82
C GLY A 2 -34.11 -23.87 -26.11
N HIS A 3 -33.75 -24.10 -27.38
CA HIS A 3 -32.52 -24.85 -27.75
C HIS A 3 -31.26 -24.01 -27.53
N TRP A 4 -31.29 -22.72 -27.85
CA TRP A 4 -30.21 -21.77 -27.60
C TRP A 4 -29.93 -21.60 -26.10
N LEU A 5 -30.97 -21.47 -25.27
CA LEU A 5 -30.88 -21.40 -23.81
C LEU A 5 -30.23 -22.67 -23.24
N LYS A 6 -30.65 -23.87 -23.68
CA LYS A 6 -30.05 -25.13 -23.21
C LYS A 6 -28.57 -25.27 -23.57
N GLN A 7 -28.17 -24.81 -24.74
CA GLN A 7 -26.76 -24.85 -25.18
C GLN A 7 -25.87 -23.84 -24.47
N ASN A 8 -26.39 -22.65 -24.13
CA ASN A 8 -25.64 -21.58 -23.49
C ASN A 8 -25.82 -21.51 -21.97
N TRP A 9 -26.68 -22.36 -21.39
CA TRP A 9 -26.97 -22.39 -19.95
C TRP A 9 -25.71 -22.39 -19.05
N PRO A 10 -24.66 -23.21 -19.31
CA PRO A 10 -23.45 -23.19 -18.49
C PRO A 10 -22.67 -21.88 -18.58
N LYS A 11 -22.73 -21.18 -19.72
CA LYS A 11 -22.09 -19.86 -19.87
C LYS A 11 -22.86 -18.77 -19.15
N LEU A 12 -24.21 -18.84 -19.24
CA LEU A 12 -25.10 -17.90 -18.54
C LEU A 12 -24.99 -18.03 -17.02
N THR A 13 -24.92 -19.27 -16.51
CA THR A 13 -24.72 -19.52 -15.07
C THR A 13 -23.39 -18.92 -14.58
N VAL A 14 -22.30 -19.12 -15.32
CA VAL A 14 -21.00 -18.53 -14.96
C VAL A 14 -21.06 -16.99 -15.03
N ALA A 15 -21.67 -16.41 -16.06
CA ALA A 15 -21.84 -14.96 -16.16
C ALA A 15 -22.65 -14.40 -14.98
N LEU A 16 -23.73 -15.10 -14.57
CA LEU A 16 -24.54 -14.71 -13.41
C LEU A 16 -23.74 -14.78 -12.11
N LEU A 17 -22.93 -15.84 -11.91
CA LEU A 17 -22.07 -15.96 -10.73
C LEU A 17 -21.02 -14.86 -10.67
N ILE A 18 -20.41 -14.48 -11.81
CA ILE A 18 -19.46 -13.37 -11.85
C ILE A 18 -20.19 -12.06 -11.54
N ALA A 19 -21.36 -11.83 -12.12
CA ALA A 19 -22.17 -10.65 -11.82
C ALA A 19 -22.56 -10.59 -10.32
N LEU A 20 -22.84 -11.73 -9.70
CA LEU A 20 -23.08 -11.82 -8.25
C LEU A 20 -21.81 -11.47 -7.46
N CYS A 21 -20.64 -11.99 -7.84
CA CYS A 21 -19.37 -11.64 -7.20
C CYS A 21 -19.09 -10.13 -7.28
N VAL A 22 -19.28 -9.53 -8.46
CA VAL A 22 -19.13 -8.09 -8.64
C VAL A 22 -20.17 -7.33 -7.83
N GLY A 23 -21.44 -7.77 -7.81
CA GLY A 23 -22.52 -7.16 -7.02
C GLY A 23 -22.21 -7.16 -5.52
N VAL A 24 -21.74 -8.27 -4.98
CA VAL A 24 -21.30 -8.37 -3.58
C VAL A 24 -20.10 -7.45 -3.31
N ALA A 25 -19.15 -7.41 -4.23
CA ALA A 25 -17.99 -6.54 -4.09
C ALA A 25 -18.38 -5.05 -4.07
N LEU A 26 -19.29 -4.64 -4.95
CA LEU A 26 -19.80 -3.25 -5.00
C LEU A 26 -20.65 -2.94 -3.76
N PHE A 27 -21.45 -3.87 -3.27
CA PHE A 27 -22.19 -3.70 -2.03
C PHE A 27 -21.26 -3.39 -0.85
N LEU A 28 -20.20 -4.19 -0.66
CA LEU A 28 -19.22 -3.98 0.41
C LEU A 28 -18.49 -2.65 0.27
N ARG A 29 -18.18 -2.24 -0.97
CA ARG A 29 -17.35 -1.07 -1.25
C ARG A 29 -18.11 0.25 -1.37
N ILE A 30 -19.39 0.19 -1.69
CA ILE A 30 -20.22 1.39 -1.92
C ILE A 30 -21.25 1.53 -0.80
N TYR A 31 -22.11 0.52 -0.59
CA TYR A 31 -23.26 0.65 0.28
C TYR A 31 -22.88 0.83 1.76
N LEU A 32 -21.94 0.02 2.25
CA LEU A 32 -21.55 0.08 3.67
C LEU A 32 -20.87 1.40 4.07
N PRO A 33 -20.00 2.02 3.26
CA PRO A 33 -19.39 3.30 3.59
C PRO A 33 -20.18 4.53 3.15
N TYR A 34 -21.28 4.38 2.41
CA TYR A 34 -21.96 5.46 1.70
C TYR A 34 -22.29 6.68 2.59
N ASP A 35 -22.98 6.45 3.71
CA ASP A 35 -23.42 7.54 4.59
C ASP A 35 -22.25 8.32 5.22
N LYS A 36 -21.08 7.71 5.31
CA LYS A 36 -19.90 8.37 5.85
C LYS A 36 -19.22 9.29 4.83
N ILE A 37 -19.28 8.97 3.56
CA ILE A 37 -18.72 9.78 2.47
C ILE A 37 -19.60 10.98 2.16
N PHE A 38 -20.89 10.76 2.07
CA PHE A 38 -21.87 11.76 1.71
C PHE A 38 -22.56 12.39 2.92
N SER A 39 -21.90 12.38 4.10
CA SER A 39 -22.40 13.04 5.30
C SER A 39 -22.01 14.52 5.31
N GLY A 40 -23.01 15.43 5.36
CA GLY A 40 -22.81 16.89 5.35
C GLY A 40 -22.63 17.46 3.95
N ASP A 41 -22.15 18.71 3.87
CA ASP A 41 -22.03 19.47 2.63
C ASP A 41 -20.77 19.14 1.82
N VAL A 42 -19.83 18.40 2.41
CA VAL A 42 -18.54 18.07 1.80
C VAL A 42 -18.44 16.57 1.55
N ILE A 43 -18.09 16.20 0.34
CA ILE A 43 -17.76 14.80 -0.01
C ILE A 43 -16.39 14.44 0.59
N LYS A 44 -16.36 13.41 1.41
CA LYS A 44 -15.17 12.97 2.11
C LYS A 44 -14.42 11.90 1.31
N PHE A 45 -13.10 11.96 1.33
CA PHE A 45 -12.23 10.91 0.80
C PHE A 45 -11.65 10.07 1.91
N SER A 46 -11.08 8.91 1.59
CA SER A 46 -10.44 8.00 2.53
C SER A 46 -8.94 7.93 2.24
N GLY A 47 -8.12 8.29 3.21
CA GLY A 47 -6.66 8.30 3.08
C GLY A 47 -6.05 9.68 2.87
N THR A 48 -4.73 9.77 2.98
CA THR A 48 -3.98 11.03 2.85
C THR A 48 -3.55 11.31 1.41
N ASP A 49 -3.02 10.30 0.72
CA ASP A 49 -2.48 10.43 -0.65
C ASP A 49 -3.56 10.74 -1.69
N VAL A 50 -4.81 10.36 -1.40
CA VAL A 50 -5.98 10.71 -2.22
C VAL A 50 -6.08 12.22 -2.45
N TYR A 51 -5.78 13.03 -1.46
CA TYR A 51 -5.85 14.49 -1.58
C TYR A 51 -4.76 15.05 -2.49
N HIS A 52 -3.59 14.39 -2.58
CA HIS A 52 -2.59 14.72 -3.57
C HIS A 52 -3.06 14.39 -4.99
N HIS A 53 -3.56 13.17 -5.21
CA HIS A 53 -4.10 12.77 -6.52
C HIS A 53 -5.23 13.70 -6.95
N MET A 54 -6.13 14.03 -6.03
CA MET A 54 -7.24 14.94 -6.33
C MET A 54 -6.78 16.38 -6.60
N ARG A 55 -5.71 16.87 -5.92
CA ARG A 55 -5.09 18.16 -6.25
C ARG A 55 -4.59 18.20 -7.69
N LEU A 56 -3.93 17.14 -8.15
CA LEU A 56 -3.43 17.02 -9.52
C LEU A 56 -4.58 16.89 -10.53
N VAL A 57 -5.61 16.13 -10.19
CA VAL A 57 -6.81 15.95 -11.01
C VAL A 57 -7.59 17.27 -11.12
N ASP A 58 -7.78 18.02 -10.03
CA ASP A 58 -8.42 19.33 -10.04
C ASP A 58 -7.69 20.24 -11.04
N SER A 59 -6.36 20.39 -10.93
CA SER A 59 -5.57 21.21 -11.84
C SER A 59 -5.71 20.77 -13.31
N LEU A 60 -5.67 19.45 -13.57
CA LEU A 60 -5.80 18.90 -14.93
C LEU A 60 -7.21 19.10 -15.49
N VAL A 61 -8.26 18.88 -14.70
CA VAL A 61 -9.65 19.00 -15.16
C VAL A 61 -10.02 20.45 -15.48
N TYR A 62 -9.61 21.40 -14.65
CA TYR A 62 -9.86 22.84 -14.87
C TYR A 62 -9.13 23.39 -16.10
N ASN A 63 -7.98 22.81 -16.46
CA ASN A 63 -7.14 23.29 -17.56
C ASN A 63 -7.04 22.30 -18.73
N PHE A 64 -7.88 21.27 -18.78
CA PHE A 64 -7.77 20.18 -19.73
C PHE A 64 -7.60 20.63 -21.19
N PRO A 65 -6.60 20.10 -21.93
CA PRO A 65 -5.67 19.03 -21.59
C PRO A 65 -4.33 19.50 -20.96
N HIS A 66 -4.19 20.75 -20.56
CA HIS A 66 -2.97 21.31 -19.98
C HIS A 66 -2.88 20.98 -18.49
N HIS A 67 -1.68 20.77 -17.99
CA HIS A 67 -1.44 20.46 -16.58
C HIS A 67 -0.29 21.28 -16.02
N THR A 68 -0.29 21.51 -14.73
CA THR A 68 0.82 22.15 -14.04
C THR A 68 2.08 21.28 -14.08
N VAL A 69 3.23 21.90 -14.29
CA VAL A 69 4.55 21.23 -14.33
C VAL A 69 5.19 21.21 -12.95
N ILE A 70 4.90 22.23 -12.14
CA ILE A 70 5.28 22.32 -10.74
C ILE A 70 4.04 22.66 -9.91
N ASP A 71 3.98 22.24 -8.64
CA ASP A 71 2.91 22.62 -7.72
C ASP A 71 3.46 23.49 -6.57
N PRO A 72 3.27 24.82 -6.61
CA PRO A 72 3.72 25.71 -5.55
C PRO A 72 3.08 25.44 -4.18
N TYR A 73 1.95 24.71 -4.14
CA TYR A 73 1.28 24.31 -2.89
C TYR A 73 1.85 23.04 -2.28
N ARG A 74 2.94 22.50 -2.82
CA ARG A 74 3.41 21.17 -2.37
C ARG A 74 4.17 21.22 -1.05
N ILE A 75 5.23 22.02 -0.94
CA ILE A 75 6.07 22.16 0.28
C ILE A 75 6.72 23.55 0.29
N TYR A 76 6.60 24.28 1.41
CA TYR A 76 7.24 25.57 1.61
C TYR A 76 8.48 25.44 2.54
N PRO A 77 9.54 26.18 2.33
CA PRO A 77 9.95 26.93 1.15
C PRO A 77 10.73 26.04 0.16
N GLY A 78 10.84 24.75 0.45
CA GLY A 78 11.71 23.78 -0.25
C GLY A 78 11.44 23.65 -1.75
N GLY A 79 10.31 24.19 -2.18
CA GLY A 79 9.94 24.26 -3.57
C GLY A 79 9.46 22.93 -4.10
N THR A 80 9.19 22.98 -5.36
CA THR A 80 8.48 21.94 -6.06
C THR A 80 9.44 21.28 -7.02
N GLY A 81 9.65 20.01 -6.85
CA GLY A 81 10.18 19.21 -7.96
C GLY A 81 9.17 19.19 -9.11
N THR A 82 9.64 18.89 -10.31
CA THR A 82 8.76 18.67 -11.47
C THR A 82 7.72 17.60 -11.14
N ILE A 83 6.45 17.91 -11.38
CA ILE A 83 5.35 16.95 -11.25
C ILE A 83 5.20 16.22 -12.58
N SER A 84 5.18 14.90 -12.51
CA SER A 84 4.77 14.06 -13.62
C SER A 84 3.45 13.41 -13.26
N LEU A 85 2.38 13.79 -13.95
CA LEU A 85 1.09 13.11 -13.81
C LEU A 85 1.24 11.66 -14.19
N SER A 86 0.71 10.77 -13.34
CA SER A 86 0.67 9.36 -13.64
C SER A 86 -0.51 9.02 -14.58
N PHE A 87 -0.51 7.81 -15.12
CA PHE A 87 -1.64 7.34 -15.94
C PHE A 87 -2.96 7.33 -15.15
N PHE A 88 -2.89 7.21 -13.82
CA PHE A 88 -4.08 7.22 -12.96
C PHE A 88 -4.79 8.58 -13.00
N GLU A 89 -4.06 9.69 -12.77
CA GLU A 89 -4.65 11.03 -12.80
C GLU A 89 -5.21 11.37 -14.19
N TRP A 90 -4.50 11.01 -15.26
CA TRP A 90 -4.99 11.20 -16.62
C TRP A 90 -6.27 10.43 -16.89
N LEU A 91 -6.35 9.15 -16.51
CA LEU A 91 -7.53 8.33 -16.72
C LEU A 91 -8.72 8.85 -15.92
N LEU A 92 -8.51 9.24 -14.67
CA LEU A 92 -9.55 9.82 -13.81
C LEU A 92 -10.02 11.16 -14.36
N ALA A 93 -9.11 12.08 -14.70
CA ALA A 93 -9.47 13.39 -15.25
C ALA A 93 -10.23 13.30 -16.56
N ILE A 94 -9.82 12.43 -17.49
CA ILE A 94 -10.57 12.16 -18.74
C ILE A 94 -11.97 11.63 -18.41
N THR A 95 -12.09 10.72 -17.45
CA THR A 95 -13.40 10.18 -17.04
C THR A 95 -14.29 11.28 -16.48
N ILE A 96 -13.78 12.14 -15.61
CA ILE A 96 -14.49 13.28 -15.04
C ILE A 96 -14.91 14.26 -16.14
N TRP A 97 -13.98 14.59 -17.03
CA TRP A 97 -14.23 15.53 -18.13
C TRP A 97 -15.34 15.03 -19.07
N LEU A 98 -15.34 13.73 -19.40
CA LEU A 98 -16.38 13.10 -20.22
C LEU A 98 -17.74 13.07 -19.51
N VAL A 99 -17.78 12.71 -18.22
CA VAL A 99 -19.02 12.68 -17.43
C VAL A 99 -19.59 14.10 -17.26
N GLY A 100 -18.72 15.08 -17.06
CA GLY A 100 -19.09 16.50 -16.94
C GLY A 100 -19.31 17.21 -18.28
N LEU A 101 -19.31 16.49 -19.41
CA LEU A 101 -19.52 17.02 -20.77
C LEU A 101 -18.60 18.22 -21.11
N GLY A 102 -17.37 18.18 -20.64
CA GLY A 102 -16.35 19.20 -20.89
C GLY A 102 -16.33 20.38 -19.90
N SER A 103 -17.27 20.45 -18.96
CA SER A 103 -17.33 21.51 -17.94
C SER A 103 -17.83 20.96 -16.61
N PRO A 104 -17.09 20.03 -15.96
CA PRO A 104 -17.50 19.45 -14.69
C PRO A 104 -17.48 20.50 -13.58
N THR A 105 -18.49 20.46 -12.70
CA THR A 105 -18.47 21.20 -11.43
C THR A 105 -17.58 20.48 -10.42
N GLN A 106 -17.15 21.17 -9.34
CA GLN A 106 -16.38 20.54 -8.25
C GLN A 106 -17.13 19.33 -7.67
N HIS A 107 -18.44 19.43 -7.50
CA HIS A 107 -19.27 18.32 -7.06
C HIS A 107 -19.19 17.12 -8.03
N THR A 108 -19.21 17.35 -9.35
CA THR A 108 -19.06 16.27 -10.35
C THR A 108 -17.67 15.64 -10.26
N ILE A 109 -16.61 16.44 -10.08
CA ILE A 109 -15.25 15.97 -9.90
C ILE A 109 -15.18 15.01 -8.71
N ASP A 110 -15.67 15.44 -7.56
CA ASP A 110 -15.60 14.66 -6.32
C ASP A 110 -16.46 13.40 -6.38
N VAL A 111 -17.71 13.48 -6.92
CA VAL A 111 -18.59 12.32 -7.08
C VAL A 111 -17.96 11.24 -7.98
N VAL A 112 -17.49 11.62 -9.16
CA VAL A 112 -16.86 10.65 -10.08
C VAL A 112 -15.62 10.03 -9.43
N ALA A 113 -14.81 10.86 -8.77
CA ALA A 113 -13.58 10.41 -8.10
C ALA A 113 -13.83 9.38 -7.00
N VAL A 114 -14.84 9.59 -6.12
CA VAL A 114 -15.11 8.64 -5.02
C VAL A 114 -15.59 7.27 -5.50
N TYR A 115 -16.30 7.19 -6.65
CA TYR A 115 -16.74 5.91 -7.23
C TYR A 115 -15.66 5.21 -8.05
N PHE A 116 -14.67 5.93 -8.55
CA PHE A 116 -13.66 5.40 -9.48
C PHE A 116 -12.95 4.14 -8.99
N PRO A 117 -12.42 4.06 -7.75
CA PRO A 117 -11.74 2.87 -7.27
C PRO A 117 -12.65 1.64 -7.18
N THR A 118 -13.95 1.82 -6.90
CA THR A 118 -14.89 0.72 -6.81
C THR A 118 -15.17 0.06 -8.17
N VAL A 119 -15.23 0.87 -9.23
CA VAL A 119 -15.38 0.39 -10.61
C VAL A 119 -14.14 -0.41 -11.02
N LEU A 120 -12.95 0.09 -10.72
CA LEU A 120 -11.69 -0.60 -11.00
C LEU A 120 -11.60 -1.94 -10.25
N ALA A 121 -12.10 -2.01 -9.01
CA ALA A 121 -12.19 -3.25 -8.25
C ALA A 121 -13.08 -4.29 -8.95
N GLY A 122 -14.24 -3.87 -9.46
CA GLY A 122 -15.11 -4.74 -10.25
C GLY A 122 -14.41 -5.33 -11.48
N LEU A 123 -13.67 -4.51 -12.21
CA LEU A 123 -12.87 -4.94 -13.38
C LEU A 123 -11.74 -5.92 -12.96
N THR A 124 -11.12 -5.68 -11.81
CA THR A 124 -10.08 -6.57 -11.27
C THR A 124 -10.64 -7.95 -10.96
N ILE A 125 -11.82 -8.04 -10.33
CA ILE A 125 -12.51 -9.30 -10.02
C ILE A 125 -12.82 -10.09 -11.29
N ILE A 126 -13.31 -9.42 -12.34
CA ILE A 126 -13.55 -10.04 -13.65
C ILE A 126 -12.22 -10.56 -14.24
N THR A 127 -11.14 -9.80 -14.14
CA THR A 127 -9.81 -10.20 -14.63
C THR A 127 -9.29 -11.44 -13.89
N VAL A 128 -9.46 -11.50 -12.57
CA VAL A 128 -9.08 -12.66 -11.73
C VAL A 128 -9.91 -13.91 -12.11
N TYR A 129 -11.20 -13.76 -12.43
CA TYR A 129 -11.96 -14.87 -13.01
C TYR A 129 -11.29 -15.43 -14.26
N PHE A 130 -10.91 -14.58 -15.21
CA PHE A 130 -10.27 -15.03 -16.44
C PHE A 130 -8.92 -15.69 -16.20
N LEU A 131 -8.09 -15.15 -15.29
CA LEU A 131 -6.84 -15.79 -14.87
C LEU A 131 -7.09 -17.19 -14.30
N GLY A 132 -7.99 -17.33 -13.34
CA GLY A 132 -8.34 -18.62 -12.74
C GLY A 132 -8.94 -19.60 -13.74
N LYS A 133 -9.78 -19.11 -14.65
CA LYS A 133 -10.35 -19.91 -15.75
C LYS A 133 -9.27 -20.45 -16.68
N GLU A 134 -8.33 -19.61 -17.07
CA GLU A 134 -7.25 -20.01 -17.99
C GLU A 134 -6.23 -20.95 -17.33
N LEU A 135 -5.96 -20.80 -16.03
CA LEU A 135 -5.05 -21.66 -15.27
C LEU A 135 -5.70 -23.00 -14.88
N PHE A 136 -6.89 -22.98 -14.33
CA PHE A 136 -7.49 -24.13 -13.61
C PHE A 136 -8.90 -24.49 -14.04
N GLY A 137 -9.48 -23.74 -14.97
CA GLY A 137 -10.84 -23.95 -15.45
C GLY A 137 -11.88 -23.03 -14.80
N ARG A 138 -13.10 -23.04 -15.39
CA ARG A 138 -14.17 -22.09 -15.05
C ARG A 138 -14.55 -22.07 -13.57
N GLY A 139 -14.62 -23.24 -12.94
CA GLY A 139 -15.02 -23.33 -11.52
C GLY A 139 -14.00 -22.71 -10.58
N ALA A 140 -12.72 -22.99 -10.78
CA ALA A 140 -11.65 -22.36 -10.01
C ALA A 140 -11.63 -20.84 -10.22
N GLY A 141 -11.89 -20.36 -11.45
CA GLY A 141 -12.01 -18.94 -11.75
C GLY A 141 -13.15 -18.26 -11.00
N VAL A 142 -14.33 -18.90 -10.90
CA VAL A 142 -15.48 -18.37 -10.13
C VAL A 142 -15.16 -18.28 -8.65
N VAL A 143 -14.54 -19.32 -8.08
CA VAL A 143 -14.13 -19.31 -6.66
C VAL A 143 -13.10 -18.23 -6.39
N ALA A 144 -12.10 -18.08 -7.27
CA ALA A 144 -11.08 -17.04 -7.14
C ALA A 144 -11.69 -15.63 -7.21
N ALA A 145 -12.61 -15.37 -8.15
CA ALA A 145 -13.33 -14.11 -8.25
C ALA A 145 -14.20 -13.82 -7.02
N GLY A 146 -14.87 -14.84 -6.50
CA GLY A 146 -15.67 -14.72 -5.28
C GLY A 146 -14.83 -14.39 -4.06
N LEU A 147 -13.66 -15.02 -3.90
CA LEU A 147 -12.71 -14.68 -2.84
C LEU A 147 -12.19 -13.27 -2.97
N MET A 148 -11.82 -12.85 -4.18
CA MET A 148 -11.35 -11.49 -4.44
C MET A 148 -12.42 -10.44 -4.11
N ALA A 149 -13.70 -10.76 -4.33
CA ALA A 149 -14.83 -9.87 -4.03
C ALA A 149 -14.96 -9.56 -2.54
N ILE A 150 -14.68 -10.56 -1.68
CA ILE A 150 -14.90 -10.51 -0.22
C ILE A 150 -13.61 -10.57 0.61
N ALA A 151 -12.42 -10.54 -0.03
CA ALA A 151 -11.15 -10.52 0.70
C ALA A 151 -11.09 -9.25 1.57
N PRO A 152 -10.90 -9.37 2.89
CA PRO A 152 -10.68 -8.21 3.75
C PRO A 152 -9.28 -7.59 3.53
N GLY A 153 -8.96 -6.54 4.26
CA GLY A 153 -7.63 -5.95 4.30
C GLY A 153 -7.30 -5.01 3.14
N GLU A 154 -6.04 -4.98 2.71
CA GLU A 154 -5.49 -3.95 1.83
C GLU A 154 -6.26 -3.77 0.51
N PHE A 155 -6.62 -4.84 -0.19
CA PHE A 155 -7.36 -4.69 -1.45
C PHE A 155 -8.77 -4.10 -1.26
N LEU A 156 -9.49 -4.52 -0.20
CA LEU A 156 -10.78 -3.94 0.12
C LEU A 156 -10.63 -2.46 0.51
N GLY A 157 -9.75 -2.17 1.45
CA GLY A 157 -9.52 -0.82 1.96
C GLY A 157 -9.08 0.17 0.87
N ARG A 158 -8.20 -0.27 -0.05
CA ARG A 158 -7.69 0.55 -1.16
C ARG A 158 -8.61 0.62 -2.38
N SER A 159 -9.73 -0.06 -2.37
CA SER A 159 -10.73 -0.03 -3.45
C SER A 159 -12.13 0.36 -2.98
N ILE A 160 -12.25 0.84 -1.75
CA ILE A 160 -13.51 1.28 -1.17
C ILE A 160 -13.88 2.67 -1.69
N LEU A 161 -15.15 3.02 -1.61
CA LEU A 161 -15.68 4.33 -1.99
C LEU A 161 -14.84 5.44 -1.35
N GLY A 162 -14.34 6.38 -2.13
CA GLY A 162 -13.53 7.51 -1.66
C GLY A 162 -12.03 7.24 -1.49
N PHE A 163 -11.54 6.00 -1.63
CA PHE A 163 -10.10 5.74 -1.67
C PHE A 163 -9.56 5.92 -3.10
N THR A 164 -9.53 7.16 -3.56
CA THR A 164 -9.20 7.54 -4.94
C THR A 164 -7.70 7.65 -5.13
N ASP A 165 -7.05 6.49 -5.15
CA ASP A 165 -5.61 6.31 -5.25
C ASP A 165 -5.26 5.30 -6.36
N HIS A 166 -4.01 5.31 -6.79
CA HIS A 166 -3.48 4.46 -7.86
C HIS A 166 -3.37 2.96 -7.50
N ASP A 167 -3.56 2.55 -6.26
CA ASP A 167 -3.35 1.17 -5.82
C ASP A 167 -4.24 0.14 -6.51
N VAL A 168 -5.52 0.46 -6.65
CA VAL A 168 -6.47 -0.47 -7.26
C VAL A 168 -6.24 -0.63 -8.76
N ILE A 169 -5.88 0.45 -9.49
CA ILE A 169 -5.52 0.36 -10.90
C ILE A 169 -4.22 -0.41 -11.10
N ASN A 170 -3.26 -0.28 -10.20
CA ASN A 170 -2.03 -1.04 -10.20
C ASN A 170 -2.31 -2.55 -10.10
N THR A 171 -3.20 -2.96 -9.20
CA THR A 171 -3.63 -4.37 -9.08
C THR A 171 -4.32 -4.85 -10.34
N LEU A 172 -5.18 -4.04 -10.95
CA LEU A 172 -5.86 -4.34 -12.22
C LEU A 172 -4.85 -4.51 -13.38
N LEU A 173 -3.96 -3.53 -13.56
CA LEU A 173 -2.99 -3.53 -14.68
C LEU A 173 -2.01 -4.70 -14.57
N THR A 174 -1.57 -5.04 -13.37
CA THR A 174 -0.69 -6.20 -13.15
C THR A 174 -1.43 -7.51 -13.40
N ALA A 175 -2.68 -7.65 -12.97
CA ALA A 175 -3.51 -8.82 -13.26
C ALA A 175 -3.78 -8.97 -14.76
N LEU A 176 -4.05 -7.87 -15.49
CA LEU A 176 -4.20 -7.87 -16.96
C LEU A 176 -2.89 -8.24 -17.67
N THR A 177 -1.76 -7.67 -17.23
CA THR A 177 -0.44 -8.03 -17.74
C THR A 177 -0.20 -9.53 -17.64
N MET A 178 -0.45 -10.11 -16.47
CA MET A 178 -0.25 -11.56 -16.24
C MET A 178 -1.26 -12.41 -17.00
N LEU A 179 -2.51 -11.96 -17.15
CA LEU A 179 -3.51 -12.64 -17.98
C LEU A 179 -3.07 -12.72 -19.44
N PHE A 180 -2.66 -11.59 -20.03
CA PHE A 180 -2.27 -11.57 -21.44
C PHE A 180 -0.92 -12.26 -21.69
N LEU A 181 0.03 -12.18 -20.74
CA LEU A 181 1.25 -12.97 -20.80
C LEU A 181 0.95 -14.49 -20.76
N LEU A 182 0.05 -14.91 -19.86
CA LEU A 182 -0.42 -16.30 -19.80
C LEU A 182 -1.05 -16.75 -21.12
N LEU A 183 -1.90 -15.93 -21.72
CA LEU A 183 -2.52 -16.21 -23.03
C LEU A 183 -1.50 -16.25 -24.18
N ALA A 184 -0.48 -15.38 -24.15
CA ALA A 184 0.61 -15.37 -25.11
C ALA A 184 1.41 -16.69 -25.07
N ILE A 185 1.78 -17.13 -23.85
CA ILE A 185 2.51 -18.38 -23.63
C ILE A 185 1.69 -19.59 -24.10
N LYS A 186 0.42 -19.68 -23.70
CA LYS A 186 -0.49 -20.75 -24.13
C LYS A 186 -0.63 -20.79 -25.65
N ALA A 187 -0.89 -19.65 -26.28
CA ALA A 187 -1.04 -19.56 -27.72
C ALA A 187 0.26 -19.93 -28.46
N ALA A 188 1.41 -19.56 -27.94
CA ALA A 188 2.71 -19.87 -28.49
C ALA A 188 3.02 -21.37 -28.41
N ARG A 189 2.78 -22.00 -27.26
CA ARG A 189 2.99 -23.44 -27.07
C ARG A 189 2.01 -24.28 -27.89
N GLN A 190 0.72 -23.91 -27.93
CA GLN A 190 -0.28 -24.61 -28.76
C GLN A 190 0.03 -24.59 -30.24
N ARG A 191 0.79 -23.61 -30.72
CA ARG A 191 1.17 -23.44 -32.13
C ARG A 191 2.63 -23.76 -32.38
N GLU A 192 3.34 -24.26 -31.37
CA GLU A 192 4.76 -24.60 -31.45
C GLU A 192 5.60 -23.44 -32.02
N LEU A 193 5.32 -22.22 -31.58
CA LEU A 193 5.97 -21.00 -32.06
C LEU A 193 7.49 -21.11 -31.93
N SER A 194 8.19 -20.90 -33.05
CA SER A 194 9.65 -20.86 -33.11
C SER A 194 10.14 -19.65 -33.88
N LEU A 195 11.42 -19.31 -33.75
CA LEU A 195 12.02 -18.22 -34.52
C LEU A 195 12.02 -18.49 -36.07
N SER A 196 11.97 -19.77 -36.48
CA SER A 196 11.81 -20.12 -37.88
C SER A 196 10.49 -19.61 -38.45
N HIS A 197 9.38 -19.70 -37.70
CA HIS A 197 8.09 -19.16 -38.14
C HIS A 197 8.13 -17.65 -38.36
N ILE A 198 8.93 -16.93 -37.54
CA ILE A 198 9.13 -15.48 -37.68
C ILE A 198 9.93 -15.17 -38.95
N TYR A 199 11.03 -15.90 -39.16
CA TYR A 199 11.87 -15.74 -40.35
C TYR A 199 11.08 -15.96 -41.62
N HIS A 200 10.24 -17.01 -41.67
CA HIS A 200 9.39 -17.34 -42.82
C HIS A 200 8.05 -16.60 -42.84
N ARG A 201 7.81 -15.62 -41.95
CA ARG A 201 6.61 -14.77 -41.88
C ARG A 201 5.28 -15.56 -41.84
N GLN A 202 5.25 -16.65 -41.07
CA GLN A 202 4.06 -17.50 -40.93
C GLN A 202 3.03 -16.88 -39.98
N TRP A 203 2.32 -15.86 -40.45
CA TRP A 203 1.40 -15.04 -39.63
C TRP A 203 0.30 -15.86 -38.93
N ALA A 204 -0.14 -16.97 -39.52
CA ALA A 204 -1.13 -17.85 -38.89
C ALA A 204 -0.67 -18.42 -37.54
N VAL A 205 0.63 -18.61 -37.35
CA VAL A 205 1.24 -19.07 -36.10
C VAL A 205 1.54 -17.89 -35.16
N ILE A 206 2.05 -16.78 -35.70
CA ILE A 206 2.61 -15.64 -34.98
C ILE A 206 1.53 -14.72 -34.40
N ALA A 207 0.45 -14.44 -35.15
CA ALA A 207 -0.46 -13.32 -34.86
C ALA A 207 -1.08 -13.36 -33.48
N ARG A 208 -1.56 -14.51 -33.00
CA ARG A 208 -2.17 -14.59 -31.65
C ARG A 208 -1.17 -14.41 -30.52
N PRO A 209 -0.03 -15.14 -30.48
CA PRO A 209 1.00 -14.89 -29.45
C PRO A 209 1.47 -13.43 -29.47
N ALA A 210 1.71 -12.84 -30.63
CA ALA A 210 2.15 -11.47 -30.78
C ALA A 210 1.11 -10.46 -30.24
N LEU A 211 -0.18 -10.64 -30.59
CA LEU A 211 -1.27 -9.80 -30.09
C LEU A 211 -1.34 -9.85 -28.56
N TYR A 212 -1.29 -11.04 -27.98
CA TYR A 212 -1.35 -11.15 -26.52
C TYR A 212 -0.09 -10.59 -25.84
N SER A 213 1.10 -10.75 -26.47
CA SER A 213 2.34 -10.14 -25.96
C SER A 213 2.28 -8.61 -26.05
N LEU A 214 1.71 -8.06 -27.12
CA LEU A 214 1.49 -6.62 -27.28
C LEU A 214 0.55 -6.11 -26.19
N LEU A 215 -0.58 -6.77 -25.94
CA LEU A 215 -1.51 -6.38 -24.88
C LEU A 215 -0.87 -6.47 -23.49
N ALA A 216 -0.11 -7.52 -23.21
CA ALA A 216 0.67 -7.63 -21.97
C ALA A 216 1.66 -6.47 -21.82
N GLY A 217 2.36 -6.10 -22.92
CA GLY A 217 3.27 -4.96 -22.94
C GLY A 217 2.59 -3.62 -22.73
N VAL A 218 1.41 -3.42 -23.33
CA VAL A 218 0.60 -2.20 -23.13
C VAL A 218 0.21 -2.08 -21.65
N PHE A 219 -0.36 -3.12 -21.03
CA PHE A 219 -0.77 -3.06 -19.62
C PHE A 219 0.42 -2.92 -18.68
N LEU A 220 1.56 -3.58 -18.97
CA LEU A 220 2.80 -3.35 -18.20
C LEU A 220 3.30 -1.92 -18.37
N GLY A 221 3.27 -1.36 -19.59
CA GLY A 221 3.66 0.02 -19.85
C GLY A 221 2.77 1.04 -19.13
N LEU A 222 1.44 0.83 -19.13
CA LEU A 222 0.52 1.66 -18.37
C LEU A 222 0.78 1.56 -16.85
N TYR A 223 1.10 0.38 -16.33
CA TYR A 223 1.50 0.21 -14.94
C TYR A 223 2.80 0.94 -14.63
N LEU A 224 3.79 0.88 -15.53
CA LEU A 224 5.04 1.64 -15.42
C LEU A 224 4.78 3.17 -15.44
N LEU A 225 3.76 3.66 -16.14
CA LEU A 225 3.32 5.06 -16.11
C LEU A 225 2.60 5.44 -14.81
N THR A 226 2.08 4.46 -14.06
CA THR A 226 1.31 4.74 -12.84
C THR A 226 2.19 4.86 -11.60
N TRP A 227 3.20 4.00 -11.44
CA TRP A 227 3.95 3.91 -10.20
C TRP A 227 5.44 3.59 -10.40
N LEU A 228 6.31 4.27 -9.62
CA LEU A 228 7.76 4.03 -9.68
C LEU A 228 8.18 2.61 -9.24
N GLY A 229 7.46 2.01 -8.31
CA GLY A 229 7.71 0.64 -7.85
C GLY A 229 7.36 -0.46 -8.86
N ALA A 230 6.85 -0.11 -10.04
CA ALA A 230 6.42 -1.05 -11.08
C ALA A 230 7.53 -1.96 -11.62
N LEU A 231 8.81 -1.62 -11.40
CA LEU A 231 9.95 -2.48 -11.74
C LEU A 231 9.89 -3.87 -11.06
N LEU A 232 9.15 -4.01 -9.97
CA LEU A 232 8.95 -5.32 -9.34
C LEU A 232 8.30 -6.33 -10.30
N PHE A 233 7.30 -5.89 -11.11
CA PHE A 233 6.68 -6.79 -12.09
C PHE A 233 7.57 -7.04 -13.31
N VAL A 234 8.39 -6.07 -13.72
CA VAL A 234 9.46 -6.30 -14.72
C VAL A 234 10.42 -7.39 -14.22
N PHE A 235 10.80 -7.33 -12.95
CA PHE A 235 11.65 -8.36 -12.31
C PHE A 235 10.94 -9.72 -12.26
N ILE A 236 9.65 -9.79 -11.85
CA ILE A 236 8.86 -11.04 -11.81
C ILE A 236 8.82 -11.71 -13.20
N ILE A 237 8.50 -10.93 -14.23
CA ILE A 237 8.37 -11.43 -15.60
C ILE A 237 9.74 -11.87 -16.13
N THR A 238 10.80 -11.10 -15.88
CA THR A 238 12.17 -11.44 -16.27
C THR A 238 12.65 -12.72 -15.56
N ALA A 239 12.42 -12.83 -14.26
CA ALA A 239 12.74 -14.04 -13.49
C ALA A 239 12.01 -15.28 -14.05
N TYR A 240 10.71 -15.11 -14.40
CA TYR A 240 9.98 -16.17 -15.06
C TYR A 240 10.63 -16.59 -16.39
N PHE A 241 11.00 -15.65 -17.26
CA PHE A 241 11.65 -15.98 -18.54
C PHE A 241 12.96 -16.74 -18.32
N ILE A 242 13.79 -16.31 -17.35
CA ILE A 242 15.05 -16.97 -17.02
C ILE A 242 14.79 -18.40 -16.55
N ILE A 243 13.92 -18.57 -15.55
CA ILE A 243 13.62 -19.88 -14.96
C ILE A 243 13.01 -20.82 -15.99
N GLN A 244 12.04 -20.34 -16.80
CA GLN A 244 11.39 -21.16 -17.81
C GLN A 244 12.35 -21.58 -18.91
N SER A 245 13.21 -20.68 -19.37
CA SER A 245 14.22 -21.02 -20.40
C SER A 245 15.22 -22.07 -19.87
N ILE A 246 15.62 -21.98 -18.60
CA ILE A 246 16.48 -23.00 -17.98
C ILE A 246 15.76 -24.35 -17.93
N ILE A 247 14.48 -24.38 -17.53
CA ILE A 247 13.68 -25.59 -17.44
C ILE A 247 13.54 -26.24 -18.83
N ASP A 248 13.15 -25.45 -19.84
CA ASP A 248 12.97 -25.94 -21.22
C ASP A 248 14.28 -26.50 -21.77
N HIS A 249 15.40 -25.77 -21.60
CA HIS A 249 16.71 -26.23 -22.09
C HIS A 249 17.19 -27.52 -21.39
N LEU A 250 16.99 -27.62 -20.05
CA LEU A 250 17.34 -28.84 -19.31
C LEU A 250 16.46 -30.05 -19.68
N ARG A 251 15.23 -29.80 -20.17
CA ARG A 251 14.31 -30.84 -20.66
C ARG A 251 14.51 -31.16 -22.13
N HIS A 252 15.49 -30.55 -22.80
CA HIS A 252 15.68 -30.63 -24.26
C HIS A 252 14.48 -30.11 -25.07
N GLU A 253 13.66 -29.23 -24.49
CA GLU A 253 12.59 -28.54 -25.19
C GLU A 253 13.11 -27.20 -25.75
N SER A 254 12.50 -26.72 -26.85
CA SER A 254 12.86 -25.40 -27.39
C SER A 254 12.25 -24.28 -26.57
N SER A 255 13.08 -23.36 -26.10
CA SER A 255 12.67 -22.11 -25.43
C SER A 255 12.47 -20.94 -26.40
N ASP A 256 12.51 -21.18 -27.71
CA ASP A 256 12.47 -20.15 -28.77
C ASP A 256 11.22 -19.27 -28.72
N TYR A 257 10.09 -19.81 -28.27
CA TYR A 257 8.82 -19.08 -28.17
C TYR A 257 8.87 -17.94 -27.14
N LEU A 258 9.75 -18.05 -26.13
CA LEU A 258 9.92 -17.01 -25.09
C LEU A 258 10.54 -15.74 -25.66
N CYS A 259 11.43 -15.86 -26.66
CA CYS A 259 12.12 -14.71 -27.24
C CYS A 259 11.15 -13.69 -27.86
N PRO A 260 10.29 -14.03 -28.84
CA PRO A 260 9.36 -13.06 -29.43
C PRO A 260 8.32 -12.54 -28.40
N ILE A 261 7.86 -13.39 -27.49
CA ILE A 261 6.93 -12.96 -26.43
C ILE A 261 7.58 -11.87 -25.57
N GLY A 262 8.78 -12.14 -25.04
CA GLY A 262 9.47 -11.21 -24.15
C GLY A 262 9.91 -9.94 -24.86
N VAL A 263 10.46 -10.06 -26.08
CA VAL A 263 10.88 -8.88 -26.87
C VAL A 263 9.69 -7.95 -27.18
N ILE A 264 8.57 -8.49 -27.67
CA ILE A 264 7.38 -7.69 -27.95
C ILE A 264 6.85 -7.04 -26.65
N LEU A 265 6.71 -7.83 -25.58
CA LEU A 265 6.19 -7.35 -24.30
C LEU A 265 7.03 -6.18 -23.75
N PHE A 266 8.34 -6.37 -23.59
CA PHE A 266 9.20 -5.36 -23.01
C PHE A 266 9.44 -4.17 -23.92
N LEU A 267 9.51 -4.37 -25.25
CA LEU A 267 9.59 -3.26 -26.20
C LEU A 267 8.36 -2.36 -26.14
N VAL A 268 7.16 -2.96 -26.15
CA VAL A 268 5.90 -2.21 -26.05
C VAL A 268 5.80 -1.52 -24.70
N ALA A 269 6.16 -2.20 -23.60
CA ALA A 269 6.17 -1.60 -22.27
C ALA A 269 7.13 -0.40 -22.17
N LEU A 270 8.33 -0.54 -22.76
CA LEU A 270 9.30 0.57 -22.86
C LEU A 270 8.71 1.74 -23.66
N LEU A 271 8.18 1.50 -24.86
CA LEU A 271 7.63 2.57 -25.70
C LEU A 271 6.44 3.30 -25.03
N VAL A 272 5.55 2.55 -24.39
CA VAL A 272 4.41 3.14 -23.65
C VAL A 272 4.88 3.96 -22.44
N SER A 273 6.00 3.59 -21.80
CA SER A 273 6.51 4.27 -20.62
C SER A 273 7.34 5.53 -20.92
N LEU A 274 7.76 5.76 -22.18
CA LEU A 274 8.63 6.88 -22.58
C LEU A 274 8.06 8.30 -22.29
N PRO A 275 6.73 8.56 -22.39
CA PRO A 275 6.20 9.92 -22.19
C PRO A 275 6.51 10.55 -20.83
N ILE A 276 6.73 9.75 -19.79
CA ILE A 276 7.06 10.24 -18.45
C ILE A 276 8.58 10.10 -18.21
N PRO A 277 9.31 11.19 -17.90
CA PRO A 277 10.73 11.13 -17.54
C PRO A 277 10.97 10.17 -16.37
N ARG A 278 11.93 9.26 -16.53
CA ARG A 278 12.30 8.28 -15.52
C ARG A 278 13.79 8.33 -15.20
N PRO A 279 14.20 7.99 -13.97
CA PRO A 279 15.61 7.86 -13.63
C PRO A 279 16.35 6.90 -14.56
N THR A 280 17.62 7.14 -14.83
CA THR A 280 18.43 6.33 -15.74
C THR A 280 18.42 4.84 -15.41
N PHE A 281 18.49 4.49 -14.12
CA PHE A 281 18.44 3.09 -13.69
C PHE A 281 17.15 2.38 -14.10
N TYR A 282 16.03 3.11 -14.18
CA TYR A 282 14.73 2.58 -14.59
C TYR A 282 14.75 2.18 -16.07
N LEU A 283 15.23 3.05 -16.94
CA LEU A 283 15.37 2.79 -18.37
C LEU A 283 16.35 1.64 -18.65
N VAL A 284 17.50 1.63 -17.95
CA VAL A 284 18.49 0.55 -18.08
C VAL A 284 17.90 -0.79 -17.64
N SER A 285 17.09 -0.82 -16.58
CA SER A 285 16.40 -2.04 -16.16
C SER A 285 15.44 -2.56 -17.21
N LEU A 286 14.66 -1.68 -17.88
CA LEU A 286 13.75 -2.07 -18.96
C LEU A 286 14.48 -2.54 -20.22
N ILE A 287 15.56 -1.87 -20.61
CA ILE A 287 16.40 -2.28 -21.73
C ILE A 287 17.05 -3.64 -21.45
N THR A 288 17.53 -3.85 -20.24
CA THR A 288 18.09 -5.14 -19.81
C THR A 288 17.02 -6.23 -19.88
N ALA A 289 15.82 -5.99 -19.37
CA ALA A 289 14.70 -6.93 -19.46
C ALA A 289 14.31 -7.25 -20.91
N LEU A 290 14.37 -6.27 -21.81
CA LEU A 290 14.12 -6.45 -23.25
C LEU A 290 15.16 -7.36 -23.92
N LEU A 291 16.44 -7.24 -23.55
CA LEU A 291 17.54 -8.00 -24.15
C LEU A 291 17.62 -9.44 -23.62
N ILE A 292 17.26 -9.69 -22.37
CA ILE A 292 17.38 -11.00 -21.72
C ILE A 292 16.74 -12.14 -22.54
N PRO A 293 15.48 -12.07 -23.01
CA PRO A 293 14.87 -13.17 -23.77
C PRO A 293 15.63 -13.50 -25.08
N ALA A 294 16.15 -12.50 -25.76
CA ALA A 294 16.93 -12.67 -26.99
C ALA A 294 18.29 -13.32 -26.70
N VAL A 295 19.02 -12.83 -25.69
CA VAL A 295 20.31 -13.38 -25.24
C VAL A 295 20.16 -14.84 -24.84
N MET A 296 19.14 -15.18 -24.04
CA MET A 296 18.87 -16.53 -23.56
C MET A 296 18.59 -17.50 -24.73
N SER A 297 17.74 -17.07 -25.67
CA SER A 297 17.48 -17.88 -26.86
C SER A 297 18.75 -18.08 -27.72
N ALA A 298 19.57 -17.05 -27.88
CA ALA A 298 20.84 -17.13 -28.63
C ALA A 298 21.82 -18.10 -27.96
N VAL A 299 22.01 -17.99 -26.63
CA VAL A 299 22.89 -18.88 -25.83
C VAL A 299 22.38 -20.32 -25.90
N SER A 300 21.07 -20.55 -25.69
CA SER A 300 20.45 -21.86 -25.77
C SER A 300 20.73 -22.53 -27.13
N ARG A 301 20.51 -21.82 -28.25
CA ARG A 301 20.76 -22.29 -29.61
C ARG A 301 22.24 -22.58 -29.85
N LEU A 302 23.13 -21.68 -29.41
CA LEU A 302 24.58 -21.89 -29.55
C LEU A 302 25.02 -23.17 -28.86
N MET A 303 24.55 -23.40 -27.62
CA MET A 303 24.88 -24.61 -26.87
C MET A 303 24.33 -25.88 -27.51
N VAL A 304 23.09 -25.85 -28.01
CA VAL A 304 22.51 -26.99 -28.76
C VAL A 304 23.31 -27.27 -30.03
N SER A 305 23.66 -26.24 -30.84
CA SER A 305 24.43 -26.39 -32.07
C SER A 305 25.85 -26.92 -31.81
N ARG A 306 26.47 -26.55 -30.69
CA ARG A 306 27.79 -27.03 -30.28
C ARG A 306 27.75 -28.33 -29.48
N LYS A 307 26.57 -28.92 -29.29
CA LYS A 307 26.36 -30.17 -28.52
C LYS A 307 26.91 -30.09 -27.08
N ILE A 308 26.86 -28.91 -26.46
CA ILE A 308 27.26 -28.67 -25.07
C ILE A 308 26.22 -29.30 -24.15
N LYS A 309 26.67 -29.94 -23.05
CA LYS A 309 25.75 -30.56 -22.06
C LYS A 309 24.77 -29.53 -21.49
N PRO A 310 23.46 -29.81 -21.44
CA PRO A 310 22.44 -28.86 -20.98
C PRO A 310 22.66 -28.32 -19.55
N ALA A 311 23.30 -29.12 -18.71
CA ALA A 311 23.62 -28.73 -17.33
C ALA A 311 24.51 -27.47 -17.20
N TYR A 312 25.26 -27.12 -18.26
CA TYR A 312 26.07 -25.90 -18.28
C TYR A 312 25.28 -24.63 -18.66
N TYR A 313 24.04 -24.76 -19.13
CA TYR A 313 23.25 -23.61 -19.52
C TYR A 313 22.96 -22.63 -18.37
N PRO A 314 22.51 -23.08 -17.19
CA PRO A 314 22.35 -22.19 -16.03
C PRO A 314 23.64 -21.49 -15.64
N LEU A 315 24.79 -22.22 -15.68
CA LEU A 315 26.10 -21.64 -15.36
C LEU A 315 26.54 -20.59 -16.37
N SER A 316 26.25 -20.82 -17.67
CA SER A 316 26.56 -19.86 -18.74
C SER A 316 25.73 -18.58 -18.56
N LEU A 317 24.44 -18.70 -18.21
CA LEU A 317 23.59 -17.54 -17.93
C LEU A 317 24.06 -16.79 -16.67
N ALA A 318 24.44 -17.49 -15.61
CA ALA A 318 25.00 -16.89 -14.41
C ALA A 318 26.30 -16.13 -14.71
N GLY A 319 27.21 -16.73 -15.48
CA GLY A 319 28.44 -16.08 -15.93
C GLY A 319 28.19 -14.82 -16.75
N LEU A 320 27.24 -14.88 -17.70
CA LEU A 320 26.82 -13.70 -18.48
C LEU A 320 26.19 -12.61 -17.59
N GLY A 321 25.38 -13.01 -16.62
CA GLY A 321 24.78 -12.08 -15.67
C GLY A 321 25.84 -11.35 -14.82
N ILE A 322 26.81 -12.10 -14.27
CA ILE A 322 27.94 -11.52 -13.50
C ILE A 322 28.76 -10.59 -14.39
N ALA A 323 29.08 -11.02 -15.63
CA ALA A 323 29.82 -10.19 -16.59
C ALA A 323 29.05 -8.91 -16.95
N GLY A 324 27.71 -9.00 -17.15
CA GLY A 324 26.85 -7.85 -17.43
C GLY A 324 26.80 -6.86 -16.28
N VAL A 325 26.62 -7.33 -15.04
CA VAL A 325 26.66 -6.47 -13.84
C VAL A 325 28.04 -5.86 -13.65
N GLY A 326 29.13 -6.64 -13.85
CA GLY A 326 30.49 -6.16 -13.79
C GLY A 326 30.76 -5.06 -14.83
N PHE A 327 30.29 -5.25 -16.07
CA PHE A 327 30.39 -4.23 -17.13
C PHE A 327 29.63 -2.94 -16.77
N LEU A 328 28.38 -3.05 -16.29
CA LEU A 328 27.63 -1.89 -15.81
C LEU A 328 28.31 -1.17 -14.65
N TYR A 329 28.90 -1.93 -13.72
CA TYR A 329 29.65 -1.38 -12.59
C TYR A 329 30.90 -0.59 -13.05
N LEU A 330 31.63 -1.09 -14.06
CA LEU A 330 32.78 -0.38 -14.65
C LEU A 330 32.37 0.93 -15.34
N ILE A 331 31.16 0.99 -15.95
CA ILE A 331 30.64 2.20 -16.58
C ILE A 331 30.13 3.20 -15.53
N SER A 332 29.33 2.75 -14.57
CA SER A 332 28.70 3.59 -13.55
C SER A 332 28.41 2.79 -12.27
N PRO A 333 29.30 2.87 -11.25
CA PRO A 333 29.04 2.25 -9.95
C PRO A 333 27.76 2.77 -9.28
N SER A 334 27.44 4.05 -9.46
CA SER A 334 26.22 4.68 -8.92
C SER A 334 24.95 4.09 -9.53
N LEU A 335 24.97 3.76 -10.81
CA LEU A 335 23.83 3.11 -11.48
C LEU A 335 23.57 1.72 -10.89
N VAL A 336 24.62 0.91 -10.72
CA VAL A 336 24.48 -0.43 -10.10
C VAL A 336 24.01 -0.31 -8.66
N SER A 337 24.54 0.64 -7.88
CA SER A 337 24.09 0.93 -6.53
C SER A 337 22.61 1.32 -6.50
N ALA A 338 22.13 2.17 -7.42
CA ALA A 338 20.72 2.54 -7.52
C ALA A 338 19.83 1.34 -7.89
N MET A 339 20.28 0.47 -8.80
CA MET A 339 19.57 -0.77 -9.14
C MET A 339 19.50 -1.73 -7.95
N LEU A 340 20.59 -1.89 -7.20
CA LEU A 340 20.60 -2.74 -5.99
C LEU A 340 19.72 -2.14 -4.89
N LYS A 341 19.71 -0.81 -4.73
CA LYS A 341 18.83 -0.13 -3.76
C LYS A 341 17.35 -0.38 -4.08
N ALA A 342 16.97 -0.62 -5.33
CA ALA A 342 15.59 -0.99 -5.67
C ALA A 342 15.15 -2.31 -5.02
N PHE A 343 16.08 -3.20 -4.65
CA PHE A 343 15.78 -4.42 -3.90
C PHE A 343 15.53 -4.18 -2.39
N SER A 344 15.72 -2.96 -1.87
CA SER A 344 15.31 -2.61 -0.50
C SER A 344 13.80 -2.78 -0.26
N VAL A 345 13.01 -2.96 -1.32
CA VAL A 345 11.61 -3.36 -1.24
C VAL A 345 11.40 -4.64 -0.40
N PHE A 346 12.37 -5.53 -0.39
CA PHE A 346 12.31 -6.78 0.38
C PHE A 346 12.78 -6.62 1.84
N THR A 347 13.55 -5.58 2.15
CA THR A 347 14.15 -5.35 3.47
C THR A 347 14.14 -3.85 3.81
N PRO A 348 12.97 -3.26 4.09
CA PRO A 348 12.88 -1.86 4.51
C PRO A 348 13.59 -1.66 5.87
N SER A 349 14.13 -0.48 6.10
CA SER A 349 14.88 -0.16 7.32
C SER A 349 14.80 1.32 7.68
N GLY A 350 15.17 1.66 8.92
CA GLY A 350 15.24 3.04 9.42
C GLY A 350 13.87 3.70 9.60
N ALA A 351 13.80 5.00 9.44
CA ALA A 351 12.59 5.80 9.65
C ALA A 351 11.39 5.40 8.77
N SER A 352 11.63 4.72 7.63
CA SER A 352 10.55 4.20 6.79
C SER A 352 9.64 3.20 7.51
N LEU A 353 10.15 2.50 8.55
CA LEU A 353 9.37 1.54 9.35
C LEU A 353 8.33 2.21 10.26
N THR A 354 8.38 3.52 10.45
CA THR A 354 7.32 4.28 11.14
C THR A 354 6.04 4.33 10.30
N THR A 355 6.16 4.12 8.99
CA THR A 355 5.02 4.03 8.07
C THR A 355 4.44 2.63 8.09
N ILE A 356 3.15 2.51 8.40
CA ILE A 356 2.45 1.22 8.55
C ILE A 356 2.60 0.33 7.31
N GLU A 357 2.56 0.90 6.12
CA GLU A 357 2.66 0.17 4.85
C GLU A 357 4.03 -0.46 4.60
N MET A 358 5.08 0.09 5.21
CA MET A 358 6.45 -0.43 5.11
C MET A 358 6.75 -1.55 6.11
N GLN A 359 5.82 -1.83 7.03
CA GLN A 359 5.97 -2.92 7.99
C GLN A 359 5.76 -4.29 7.32
N SER A 360 6.27 -5.34 7.95
CA SER A 360 6.16 -6.70 7.44
C SER A 360 4.72 -7.23 7.48
N LEU A 361 4.34 -7.99 6.45
CA LEU A 361 3.05 -8.69 6.40
C LEU A 361 2.87 -9.73 7.52
N ILE A 362 3.96 -10.33 7.99
CA ILE A 362 3.94 -11.44 8.96
C ILE A 362 4.37 -11.03 10.38
N ALA A 363 4.77 -9.77 10.58
CA ALA A 363 5.06 -9.27 11.92
C ALA A 363 3.74 -8.95 12.65
N PRO A 364 3.56 -9.36 13.92
CA PRO A 364 2.39 -9.00 14.71
C PRO A 364 2.29 -7.48 14.87
N VAL A 365 1.06 -6.96 14.79
CA VAL A 365 0.79 -5.50 14.98
C VAL A 365 1.04 -5.08 16.43
N VAL A 366 0.77 -5.99 17.37
CA VAL A 366 1.00 -5.76 18.80
C VAL A 366 2.29 -6.46 19.22
N PRO A 367 3.22 -5.80 19.91
CA PRO A 367 4.42 -6.46 20.44
C PRO A 367 4.08 -7.69 21.29
N GLY A 368 4.75 -8.80 21.03
CA GLY A 368 4.47 -10.08 21.69
C GLY A 368 3.24 -10.82 21.19
N GLY A 369 2.55 -10.28 20.19
CA GLY A 369 1.37 -10.89 19.58
C GLY A 369 1.69 -12.17 18.78
N GLY A 370 0.66 -12.99 18.56
CA GLY A 370 0.75 -14.24 17.80
C GLY A 370 0.42 -14.07 16.31
N PHE A 371 0.43 -15.20 15.59
CA PHE A 371 0.12 -15.24 14.15
C PHE A 371 -1.26 -14.62 13.80
N PHE A 372 -2.27 -14.78 14.65
CA PHE A 372 -3.62 -14.24 14.44
C PHE A 372 -3.70 -12.70 14.61
N GLU A 373 -2.60 -12.06 14.96
CA GLU A 373 -2.45 -10.60 15.07
C GLU A 373 -1.56 -10.02 13.97
N THR A 374 -1.15 -10.85 13.01
CA THR A 374 -0.37 -10.39 11.85
C THR A 374 -1.25 -9.74 10.78
N PRO A 375 -0.70 -8.79 10.01
CA PRO A 375 -1.40 -8.27 8.83
C PRO A 375 -1.78 -9.35 7.81
N ALA A 376 -1.01 -10.45 7.71
CA ALA A 376 -1.34 -11.58 6.84
C ALA A 376 -2.70 -12.20 7.21
N TRP A 377 -2.93 -12.40 8.50
CA TRP A 377 -4.22 -12.91 8.97
C TRP A 377 -5.35 -11.90 8.72
N GLY A 378 -5.13 -10.63 9.05
CA GLY A 378 -6.13 -9.57 8.83
C GLY A 378 -6.50 -9.35 7.36
N ASN A 379 -5.58 -9.63 6.42
CA ASN A 379 -5.84 -9.49 4.98
C ASN A 379 -6.54 -10.70 4.36
N PHE A 380 -6.27 -11.92 4.84
CA PHE A 380 -6.64 -13.14 4.11
C PHE A 380 -7.35 -14.20 4.95
N ASN A 381 -7.37 -14.08 6.27
CA ASN A 381 -7.94 -15.05 7.19
C ASN A 381 -7.48 -16.50 6.87
N ILE A 382 -8.38 -17.48 6.92
CA ILE A 382 -8.11 -18.90 6.62
C ILE A 382 -7.55 -19.09 5.20
N SER A 383 -7.91 -18.22 4.25
CA SER A 383 -7.41 -18.31 2.86
C SER A 383 -5.89 -18.20 2.78
N PHE A 384 -5.23 -17.51 3.73
CA PHE A 384 -3.77 -17.48 3.79
C PHE A 384 -3.15 -18.85 4.08
N LEU A 385 -3.73 -19.58 5.04
CA LEU A 385 -3.24 -20.93 5.37
C LEU A 385 -3.45 -21.90 4.21
N LEU A 386 -4.62 -21.83 3.56
CA LEU A 386 -4.91 -22.65 2.38
C LEU A 386 -3.97 -22.35 1.22
N PHE A 387 -3.71 -21.08 0.98
CA PHE A 387 -2.76 -20.60 -0.01
C PHE A 387 -1.34 -21.13 0.26
N ILE A 388 -0.83 -21.00 1.49
CA ILE A 388 0.49 -21.51 1.88
C ILE A 388 0.53 -23.03 1.74
N ALA A 389 -0.52 -23.75 2.13
CA ALA A 389 -0.59 -25.21 1.99
C ALA A 389 -0.46 -25.64 0.51
N VAL A 390 -1.15 -24.95 -0.41
CA VAL A 390 -1.02 -25.22 -1.87
C VAL A 390 0.38 -24.90 -2.38
N LEU A 391 0.95 -23.76 -1.96
CA LEU A 391 2.29 -23.35 -2.36
C LEU A 391 3.35 -24.37 -1.91
N LEU A 392 3.29 -24.82 -0.65
CA LEU A 392 4.17 -25.86 -0.12
C LEU A 392 3.97 -27.21 -0.82
N TYR A 393 2.72 -27.61 -1.06
CA TYR A 393 2.41 -28.81 -1.86
C TYR A 393 3.03 -28.72 -3.26
N TRP A 394 2.97 -27.56 -3.92
CA TRP A 394 3.58 -27.39 -5.22
C TRP A 394 5.09 -27.47 -5.17
N LEU A 395 5.74 -26.76 -4.24
CA LEU A 395 7.21 -26.71 -4.12
C LEU A 395 7.82 -28.04 -3.72
N PHE A 396 7.22 -28.76 -2.76
CA PHE A 396 7.86 -29.94 -2.17
C PHE A 396 7.32 -31.28 -2.68
N TRP A 397 6.16 -31.28 -3.32
CA TRP A 397 5.57 -32.55 -3.77
C TRP A 397 5.29 -32.56 -5.29
N LYS A 398 4.54 -31.60 -5.80
CA LYS A 398 4.10 -31.62 -7.20
C LYS A 398 5.27 -31.48 -8.16
N ILE A 399 6.20 -30.56 -7.91
CA ILE A 399 7.38 -30.31 -8.77
C ILE A 399 8.40 -31.44 -8.64
N PRO A 400 8.96 -31.77 -7.45
CA PRO A 400 10.05 -32.71 -7.36
C PRO A 400 9.61 -34.17 -7.55
N VAL A 401 8.41 -34.56 -7.05
CA VAL A 401 7.97 -35.95 -7.02
C VAL A 401 7.17 -36.35 -8.26
N ARG A 402 6.16 -35.55 -8.62
CA ARG A 402 5.28 -35.90 -9.77
C ARG A 402 5.84 -35.49 -11.10
N ARG A 403 6.78 -34.54 -11.17
CA ARG A 403 7.36 -33.97 -12.40
C ARG A 403 6.32 -33.50 -13.44
N GLN A 404 5.06 -33.35 -13.04
CA GLN A 404 3.94 -32.87 -13.86
C GLN A 404 3.81 -31.37 -13.66
N TRP A 405 4.50 -30.60 -14.45
CA TRP A 405 4.60 -29.15 -14.29
C TRP A 405 4.39 -28.44 -15.61
N SER A 406 3.38 -27.59 -15.68
CA SER A 406 3.13 -26.81 -16.90
C SER A 406 3.86 -25.46 -16.86
N THR A 407 4.09 -24.90 -18.02
CA THR A 407 4.71 -23.58 -18.20
C THR A 407 3.88 -22.48 -17.52
N GLU A 408 2.55 -22.61 -17.58
CA GLU A 408 1.59 -21.69 -16.98
C GLU A 408 1.64 -21.74 -15.45
N GLU A 409 1.77 -22.93 -14.89
CA GLU A 409 1.92 -23.11 -13.44
C GLU A 409 3.26 -22.55 -12.95
N ASN A 410 4.31 -22.62 -13.78
CA ASN A 410 5.59 -21.99 -13.45
C ASN A 410 5.48 -20.45 -13.41
N LEU A 411 4.75 -19.85 -14.36
CA LEU A 411 4.49 -18.41 -14.34
C LEU A 411 3.80 -18.01 -13.01
N LEU A 412 2.75 -18.73 -12.63
CA LEU A 412 2.04 -18.45 -11.39
C LEU A 412 2.93 -18.67 -10.16
N LEU A 413 3.77 -19.71 -10.15
CA LEU A 413 4.67 -19.98 -9.04
C LEU A 413 5.69 -18.87 -8.83
N VAL A 414 6.41 -18.49 -9.91
CA VAL A 414 7.42 -17.42 -9.83
C VAL A 414 6.78 -16.12 -9.38
N TRP A 415 5.64 -15.75 -9.97
CA TRP A 415 4.87 -14.59 -9.54
C TRP A 415 4.49 -14.67 -8.07
N THR A 416 3.94 -15.80 -7.62
CA THR A 416 3.51 -16.00 -6.23
C THR A 416 4.67 -15.90 -5.24
N VAL A 417 5.80 -16.53 -5.52
CA VAL A 417 6.96 -16.50 -4.61
C VAL A 417 7.52 -15.09 -4.48
N VAL A 418 7.73 -14.39 -5.61
CA VAL A 418 8.32 -13.05 -5.56
C VAL A 418 7.39 -12.05 -4.89
N ILE A 419 6.08 -12.05 -5.21
CA ILE A 419 5.14 -11.12 -4.59
C ILE A 419 4.90 -11.43 -3.10
N LEU A 420 4.97 -12.71 -2.70
CA LEU A 420 4.92 -13.09 -1.28
C LEU A 420 6.14 -12.57 -0.53
N LEU A 421 7.35 -12.69 -1.09
CA LEU A 421 8.56 -12.16 -0.48
C LEU A 421 8.50 -10.63 -0.37
N ALA A 422 8.00 -9.94 -1.40
CA ALA A 422 7.79 -8.50 -1.36
C ALA A 422 6.77 -8.11 -0.26
N ALA A 423 5.68 -8.85 -0.12
CA ALA A 423 4.67 -8.61 0.92
C ALA A 423 5.20 -8.92 2.34
N ILE A 424 6.04 -9.94 2.50
CA ILE A 424 6.74 -10.19 3.76
C ILE A 424 7.63 -9.01 4.12
N GLY A 425 8.32 -8.40 3.16
CA GLY A 425 9.08 -7.18 3.37
C GLY A 425 8.21 -5.98 3.69
N GLN A 426 7.14 -5.75 2.92
CA GLN A 426 6.26 -4.58 3.02
C GLN A 426 4.79 -4.97 2.81
N ARG A 427 3.95 -4.77 3.82
CA ARG A 427 2.53 -5.19 3.79
C ARG A 427 1.71 -4.55 2.67
N ARG A 428 2.10 -3.41 2.11
CA ARG A 428 1.41 -2.78 0.98
C ARG A 428 1.28 -3.70 -0.25
N PHE A 429 2.20 -4.67 -0.42
CA PHE A 429 2.11 -5.65 -1.49
C PHE A 429 1.03 -6.73 -1.26
N ALA A 430 0.34 -6.72 -0.12
CA ALA A 430 -0.82 -7.58 0.12
C ALA A 430 -1.96 -7.30 -0.88
N SER A 431 -2.10 -6.06 -1.37
CA SER A 431 -3.06 -5.68 -2.41
C SER A 431 -2.81 -6.39 -3.75
N TYR A 432 -1.57 -6.75 -4.06
CA TYR A 432 -1.21 -7.57 -5.23
C TYR A 432 -1.28 -9.06 -4.92
N LEU A 433 -0.81 -9.47 -3.75
CA LEU A 433 -0.77 -10.87 -3.31
C LEU A 433 -2.16 -11.50 -3.25
N VAL A 434 -3.21 -10.71 -2.99
CA VAL A 434 -4.60 -11.18 -2.92
C VAL A 434 -5.04 -11.92 -4.19
N VAL A 435 -4.53 -11.54 -5.36
CA VAL A 435 -4.80 -12.24 -6.63
C VAL A 435 -4.27 -13.68 -6.57
N ASN A 436 -3.03 -13.85 -6.11
CA ASN A 436 -2.39 -15.17 -5.99
C ASN A 436 -3.06 -16.02 -4.89
N VAL A 437 -3.42 -15.41 -3.76
CA VAL A 437 -4.19 -16.06 -2.68
C VAL A 437 -5.53 -16.56 -3.23
N GLY A 438 -6.26 -15.70 -3.95
CA GLY A 438 -7.53 -16.06 -4.58
C GLY A 438 -7.40 -17.20 -5.59
N LEU A 439 -6.38 -17.14 -6.47
CA LEU A 439 -6.13 -18.16 -7.49
C LEU A 439 -5.78 -19.53 -6.90
N LEU A 440 -4.85 -19.59 -5.95
CA LEU A 440 -4.40 -20.86 -5.35
C LEU A 440 -5.45 -21.45 -4.39
N THR A 441 -6.12 -20.63 -3.60
CA THR A 441 -7.24 -21.08 -2.76
C THR A 441 -8.41 -21.55 -3.63
N GLY A 442 -8.71 -20.79 -4.70
CA GLY A 442 -9.71 -21.19 -5.70
C GLY A 442 -9.39 -22.52 -6.40
N TYR A 443 -8.12 -22.75 -6.72
CA TYR A 443 -7.64 -24.04 -7.23
C TYR A 443 -7.91 -25.18 -6.24
N LEU A 444 -7.53 -25.00 -4.96
CA LEU A 444 -7.72 -26.02 -3.92
C LEU A 444 -9.20 -26.32 -3.72
N ALA A 445 -10.02 -25.30 -3.54
CA ALA A 445 -11.46 -25.44 -3.34
C ALA A 445 -12.13 -26.14 -4.52
N TRP A 446 -11.75 -25.77 -5.76
CA TRP A 446 -12.30 -26.42 -6.96
C TRP A 446 -11.86 -27.88 -7.08
N ARG A 447 -10.60 -28.21 -6.76
CA ARG A 447 -10.11 -29.60 -6.74
C ARG A 447 -10.86 -30.44 -5.73
N PHE A 448 -11.17 -29.87 -4.56
CA PHE A 448 -11.99 -30.54 -3.54
C PHE A 448 -13.42 -30.82 -4.05
N LEU A 449 -14.04 -29.85 -4.73
CA LEU A 449 -15.36 -30.04 -5.35
C LEU A 449 -15.32 -31.07 -6.51
N GLU A 450 -14.26 -31.10 -7.32
CA GLU A 450 -14.07 -32.11 -8.36
C GLU A 450 -13.96 -33.52 -7.74
N PHE A 451 -13.21 -33.66 -6.66
CA PHE A 451 -13.09 -34.92 -5.93
C PHE A 451 -14.46 -35.40 -5.37
N ALA A 452 -15.30 -34.49 -4.92
CA ALA A 452 -16.66 -34.79 -4.46
C ALA A 452 -17.66 -35.14 -5.60
N GLY A 453 -17.18 -35.22 -6.87
CA GLY A 453 -17.96 -35.69 -8.02
C GLY A 453 -18.62 -34.60 -8.86
N PHE A 454 -18.22 -33.31 -8.68
CA PHE A 454 -18.79 -32.20 -9.43
C PHE A 454 -18.52 -32.29 -10.95
N ARG A 455 -17.37 -32.83 -11.37
CA ARG A 455 -16.95 -32.96 -12.77
C ARG A 455 -17.68 -34.06 -13.52
N GLU A 456 -17.91 -35.21 -12.89
CA GLU A 456 -18.56 -36.35 -13.54
C GLU A 456 -20.01 -36.07 -13.92
N ARG A 457 -20.70 -35.22 -13.16
CA ARG A 457 -22.10 -34.86 -13.43
C ARG A 457 -22.28 -33.75 -14.43
N ALA A 458 -21.37 -32.75 -14.46
CA ALA A 458 -21.41 -31.75 -15.52
C ALA A 458 -21.33 -32.41 -16.90
N THR A 459 -20.63 -33.56 -16.98
CA THR A 459 -20.52 -34.35 -18.22
C THR A 459 -21.72 -35.29 -18.44
N ARG A 460 -22.32 -35.84 -17.38
CA ARG A 460 -23.51 -36.74 -17.45
C ARG A 460 -24.81 -35.98 -17.65
N ALA A 461 -24.99 -34.82 -17.03
CA ALA A 461 -26.18 -33.98 -17.20
C ALA A 461 -26.36 -33.47 -18.66
N VAL A 462 -25.28 -33.44 -19.46
CA VAL A 462 -25.35 -33.15 -20.89
C VAL A 462 -25.83 -34.40 -21.68
N LYS A 463 -25.67 -35.60 -21.16
CA LYS A 463 -26.00 -36.87 -21.86
C LYS A 463 -27.31 -37.52 -21.44
N GLU A 464 -27.82 -37.27 -20.24
CA GLU A 464 -29.04 -37.89 -19.71
C GLU A 464 -30.21 -36.91 -19.67
N LYS A 465 -31.29 -37.22 -20.39
CA LYS A 465 -32.60 -36.56 -20.23
C LYS A 465 -33.10 -36.81 -18.82
N LEU A 466 -33.22 -35.80 -18.02
CA LEU A 466 -33.76 -35.80 -16.66
C LEU A 466 -35.14 -36.49 -16.64
N ARG A 467 -35.24 -37.65 -15.96
CA ARG A 467 -36.52 -38.20 -15.49
C ARG A 467 -36.90 -37.47 -14.19
N PRO A 468 -38.16 -37.04 -14.04
CA PRO A 468 -38.61 -36.39 -12.82
C PRO A 468 -38.83 -37.43 -11.70
N GLY A 469 -37.94 -37.43 -10.75
CA GLY A 469 -38.06 -38.19 -9.50
C GLY A 469 -37.11 -37.62 -8.47
N PHE A 470 -37.64 -36.94 -7.45
CA PHE A 470 -36.85 -36.26 -6.41
C PHE A 470 -36.32 -37.29 -5.40
N ARG A 471 -35.35 -38.10 -5.80
CA ARG A 471 -34.53 -38.89 -4.86
C ARG A 471 -33.12 -38.31 -4.86
N ILE A 472 -32.74 -37.67 -3.73
CA ILE A 472 -31.35 -37.24 -3.51
C ILE A 472 -30.48 -38.50 -3.49
N THR A 473 -29.65 -38.68 -4.50
CA THR A 473 -28.67 -39.78 -4.52
C THR A 473 -27.52 -39.43 -3.56
N LEU A 474 -26.86 -40.45 -2.97
CA LEU A 474 -25.69 -40.29 -2.08
C LEU A 474 -24.62 -39.34 -2.67
N SER A 475 -24.40 -39.37 -3.98
CA SER A 475 -23.50 -38.48 -4.71
C SER A 475 -23.99 -37.00 -4.74
N GLN A 476 -25.30 -36.72 -4.62
CA GLN A 476 -25.84 -35.36 -4.52
C GLN A 476 -25.66 -34.81 -3.12
N ALA A 477 -25.84 -35.67 -2.11
CA ALA A 477 -25.57 -35.30 -0.72
C ALA A 477 -24.08 -34.96 -0.50
N ASN A 478 -23.18 -35.80 -1.03
CA ASN A 478 -21.73 -35.53 -0.92
C ASN A 478 -21.31 -34.22 -1.63
N MET A 479 -21.93 -33.93 -2.76
CA MET A 479 -21.69 -32.70 -3.50
C MET A 479 -22.19 -31.44 -2.74
N ALA A 480 -23.41 -31.55 -2.20
CA ALA A 480 -23.98 -30.46 -1.39
C ALA A 480 -23.14 -30.22 -0.12
N LEU A 481 -22.72 -31.32 0.53
CA LEU A 481 -21.82 -31.24 1.68
C LEU A 481 -20.46 -30.59 1.31
N ALA A 482 -19.86 -30.95 0.17
CA ALA A 482 -18.61 -30.36 -0.26
C ALA A 482 -18.74 -28.86 -0.58
N VAL A 483 -19.84 -28.44 -1.22
CA VAL A 483 -20.14 -27.02 -1.44
C VAL A 483 -20.32 -26.29 -0.10
N LEU A 484 -21.04 -26.89 0.84
CA LEU A 484 -21.23 -26.33 2.18
C LEU A 484 -19.90 -26.20 2.92
N ILE A 485 -19.03 -27.20 2.87
CA ILE A 485 -17.69 -27.16 3.48
C ILE A 485 -16.86 -26.01 2.86
N VAL A 486 -16.82 -25.90 1.52
CA VAL A 486 -16.12 -24.81 0.86
C VAL A 486 -16.70 -23.45 1.26
N PHE A 487 -18.04 -23.34 1.32
CA PHE A 487 -18.68 -22.11 1.76
C PHE A 487 -18.30 -21.77 3.20
N LEU A 488 -18.40 -22.70 4.14
CA LEU A 488 -18.12 -22.48 5.55
C LEU A 488 -16.64 -22.17 5.85
N ILE A 489 -15.71 -22.79 5.13
CA ILE A 489 -14.28 -22.64 5.39
C ILE A 489 -13.69 -21.46 4.59
N VAL A 490 -14.10 -21.30 3.33
CA VAL A 490 -13.44 -20.37 2.39
C VAL A 490 -14.16 -19.02 2.30
N PHE A 491 -15.50 -19.03 2.27
CA PHE A 491 -16.27 -17.80 2.04
C PHE A 491 -16.80 -17.16 3.33
N LEU A 492 -17.43 -17.94 4.18
CA LEU A 492 -18.14 -17.43 5.35
C LEU A 492 -17.24 -16.61 6.32
N PRO A 493 -15.99 -17.03 6.61
CA PRO A 493 -15.09 -16.28 7.48
C PRO A 493 -14.75 -14.88 6.96
N ASN A 494 -14.79 -14.70 5.64
CA ASN A 494 -14.50 -13.43 5.00
C ASN A 494 -15.72 -12.49 4.91
N VAL A 495 -16.91 -12.91 5.27
CA VAL A 495 -18.14 -12.10 5.15
C VAL A 495 -18.68 -11.69 6.51
N ILE A 496 -18.86 -12.62 7.45
CA ILE A 496 -19.49 -12.37 8.74
C ILE A 496 -18.69 -12.94 9.93
N PRO A 497 -18.76 -12.32 11.11
CA PRO A 497 -18.02 -12.76 12.31
C PRO A 497 -18.73 -13.95 13.01
N VAL A 498 -18.71 -15.12 12.40
CA VAL A 498 -19.40 -16.32 12.92
C VAL A 498 -18.51 -17.19 13.79
N TYR A 499 -17.20 -16.92 13.81
CA TYR A 499 -16.20 -17.77 14.46
C TYR A 499 -15.82 -17.28 15.86
N PRO A 500 -15.29 -18.16 16.73
CA PRO A 500 -14.85 -17.77 18.06
C PRO A 500 -13.85 -16.62 18.03
N ASN A 501 -13.98 -15.67 18.98
CA ASN A 501 -13.07 -14.52 19.11
C ASN A 501 -11.59 -14.92 19.20
N ALA A 502 -11.29 -16.12 19.68
CA ALA A 502 -9.92 -16.66 19.77
C ALA A 502 -9.18 -16.72 18.42
N LEU A 503 -9.91 -16.86 17.30
CA LEU A 503 -9.32 -16.89 15.96
C LEU A 503 -9.13 -15.50 15.36
N LYS A 504 -9.61 -14.43 15.99
CA LYS A 504 -9.48 -13.03 15.54
C LYS A 504 -9.75 -12.85 14.03
N ILE A 505 -10.76 -13.55 13.50
CA ILE A 505 -11.15 -13.47 12.09
C ILE A 505 -11.74 -12.08 11.81
N VAL A 506 -11.23 -11.43 10.76
CA VAL A 506 -11.71 -10.12 10.30
C VAL A 506 -12.59 -10.30 9.07
N PRO A 507 -13.94 -10.24 9.18
CA PRO A 507 -14.81 -10.31 8.02
C PRO A 507 -14.79 -8.99 7.24
N ALA A 508 -14.94 -9.05 5.91
CA ALA A 508 -14.90 -7.87 5.03
C ALA A 508 -15.97 -6.80 5.38
N MET A 509 -17.10 -7.20 5.93
CA MET A 509 -18.13 -6.25 6.38
C MET A 509 -17.65 -5.32 7.50
N LEU A 510 -16.76 -5.78 8.37
CA LEU A 510 -16.27 -4.99 9.50
C LEU A 510 -15.38 -3.82 9.02
N PRO A 511 -14.26 -4.01 8.29
CA PRO A 511 -13.49 -2.90 7.77
C PRO A 511 -14.30 -2.02 6.82
N ALA A 512 -15.19 -2.58 5.99
CA ALA A 512 -16.04 -1.81 5.08
C ALA A 512 -17.02 -0.89 5.80
N SER A 513 -17.59 -1.32 6.95
CA SER A 513 -18.49 -0.51 7.76
C SER A 513 -17.75 0.45 8.72
N GLN A 514 -16.51 0.15 9.06
CA GLN A 514 -15.70 0.92 10.01
C GLN A 514 -14.64 1.79 9.34
N VAL A 515 -14.75 2.01 8.02
CA VAL A 515 -13.82 2.90 7.31
C VAL A 515 -13.72 4.23 8.04
N ARG A 516 -12.51 4.59 8.42
CA ARG A 516 -12.22 5.92 8.95
C ARG A 516 -11.96 6.84 7.77
N TYR A 517 -12.76 7.88 7.67
CA TYR A 517 -12.47 8.96 6.74
C TYR A 517 -11.42 9.84 7.36
N ALA A 518 -10.47 10.18 6.55
CA ALA A 518 -9.44 11.15 6.86
C ALA A 518 -9.52 12.26 5.81
N PRO A 519 -9.63 13.51 6.19
CA PRO A 519 -9.64 14.02 7.57
C PRO A 519 -10.98 13.85 8.29
N SER A 520 -10.92 13.90 9.64
CA SER A 520 -12.12 13.96 10.49
C SER A 520 -12.89 15.28 10.29
N ASP A 521 -14.14 15.34 10.78
CA ASP A 521 -14.93 16.58 10.71
C ASP A 521 -14.25 17.75 11.40
N SER A 522 -13.55 17.49 12.52
CA SER A 522 -12.75 18.51 13.21
C SER A 522 -11.59 19.02 12.36
N TRP A 523 -10.92 18.15 11.62
CA TRP A 523 -9.88 18.55 10.67
C TRP A 523 -10.46 19.33 9.48
N ILE A 524 -11.57 18.87 8.89
CA ILE A 524 -12.23 19.56 7.78
C ILE A 524 -12.61 20.99 8.20
N SER A 525 -13.31 21.13 9.34
CA SER A 525 -13.72 22.45 9.83
C SER A 525 -12.52 23.36 10.14
N SER A 526 -11.44 22.81 10.68
CA SER A 526 -10.20 23.55 10.95
C SER A 526 -9.52 24.04 9.69
N LEU A 527 -9.47 23.19 8.63
CA LEU A 527 -8.84 23.54 7.35
C LEU A 527 -9.68 24.53 6.54
N VAL A 528 -11.02 24.41 6.61
CA VAL A 528 -11.93 25.41 6.02
C VAL A 528 -11.79 26.75 6.75
N TRP A 529 -11.75 26.74 8.08
CA TRP A 529 -11.51 27.94 8.86
C TRP A 529 -10.18 28.59 8.50
N LEU A 530 -9.10 27.79 8.37
CA LEU A 530 -7.78 28.31 7.97
C LEU A 530 -7.84 29.00 6.59
N ARG A 531 -8.55 28.42 5.62
CA ARG A 531 -8.73 28.99 4.29
C ARG A 531 -9.45 30.33 4.33
N GLU A 532 -10.46 30.46 5.19
CA GLU A 532 -11.35 31.62 5.22
C GLU A 532 -10.84 32.76 6.11
N ASN A 533 -9.98 32.44 7.08
CA ASN A 533 -9.54 33.41 8.11
C ASN A 533 -8.05 33.75 8.05
N THR A 534 -7.29 33.22 7.11
CA THR A 534 -5.88 33.57 6.92
C THR A 534 -5.65 34.14 5.52
N PRO A 535 -4.62 34.96 5.29
CA PRO A 535 -4.30 35.51 3.99
C PRO A 535 -4.04 34.43 2.94
N ASP A 536 -4.40 34.69 1.68
CA ASP A 536 -4.00 33.78 0.59
C ASP A 536 -2.50 33.91 0.34
N PRO A 537 -1.73 32.78 0.26
CA PRO A 537 -0.28 32.83 0.13
C PRO A 537 0.22 33.41 -1.19
N PHE A 538 -0.65 33.50 -2.22
CA PHE A 538 -0.33 34.09 -3.53
C PHE A 538 -1.10 35.38 -3.78
N GLY A 539 -1.91 35.85 -2.82
CA GLY A 539 -2.73 37.05 -2.97
C GLY A 539 -3.90 36.90 -3.95
N ASN A 540 -4.10 35.70 -4.49
CA ASN A 540 -5.16 35.40 -5.46
C ASN A 540 -5.63 33.93 -5.27
N PRO A 541 -6.83 33.69 -4.71
CA PRO A 541 -7.37 32.34 -4.52
C PRO A 541 -7.49 31.50 -5.79
N ASP A 542 -7.67 32.14 -6.96
CA ASP A 542 -7.76 31.44 -8.25
C ASP A 542 -6.42 30.90 -8.71
N TYR A 543 -5.29 31.36 -8.13
CA TYR A 543 -3.96 30.84 -8.42
C TYR A 543 -3.86 29.31 -8.15
N TYR A 544 -4.65 28.82 -7.22
CA TYR A 544 -4.75 27.38 -6.92
C TYR A 544 -5.06 26.54 -8.17
N TYR A 545 -5.86 27.04 -9.09
CA TYR A 545 -6.29 26.31 -10.30
C TYR A 545 -5.44 26.63 -11.53
N GLN A 546 -4.49 27.56 -11.45
CA GLN A 546 -3.67 27.96 -12.60
C GLN A 546 -2.62 26.92 -12.95
N VAL A 547 -2.26 26.85 -14.23
CA VAL A 547 -1.11 26.08 -14.70
C VAL A 547 0.17 26.86 -14.40
N VAL A 548 1.05 26.22 -13.66
CA VAL A 548 2.35 26.80 -13.32
C VAL A 548 3.43 26.07 -14.12
N GLU A 549 4.18 26.83 -14.90
CA GLU A 549 5.31 26.31 -15.69
C GLU A 549 6.56 26.16 -14.82
N ALA A 550 7.47 25.28 -15.27
CA ALA A 550 8.75 25.13 -14.61
C ALA A 550 9.61 26.40 -14.81
N PRO A 551 10.34 26.85 -13.78
CA PRO A 551 11.31 27.90 -13.94
C PRO A 551 12.40 27.50 -14.97
N PRO A 552 13.16 28.43 -15.52
CA PRO A 552 14.29 28.15 -16.40
C PRO A 552 15.26 27.11 -15.80
N ALA A 553 15.92 26.34 -16.67
CA ALA A 553 16.82 25.29 -16.22
C ALA A 553 17.93 25.84 -15.30
N GLY A 554 18.01 25.28 -14.09
CA GLY A 554 18.97 25.71 -13.07
C GLY A 554 18.43 26.75 -12.06
N GLU A 555 17.25 27.30 -12.29
CA GLU A 555 16.58 28.20 -11.36
C GLU A 555 15.57 27.44 -10.46
N LYS A 556 15.36 27.96 -9.25
CA LYS A 556 14.32 27.48 -8.35
C LYS A 556 13.07 28.35 -8.50
N TYR A 557 11.91 27.75 -8.24
CA TYR A 557 10.69 28.53 -8.13
C TYR A 557 10.80 29.55 -6.99
N THR A 558 10.50 30.81 -7.28
CA THR A 558 10.56 31.91 -6.31
C THR A 558 9.15 32.20 -5.82
N TYR A 559 8.92 32.02 -4.54
CA TYR A 559 7.67 32.37 -3.90
C TYR A 559 7.50 33.90 -3.79
N PRO A 560 6.27 34.44 -3.88
CA PRO A 560 6.02 35.84 -3.57
C PRO A 560 6.27 36.13 -2.07
N GLU A 561 6.47 37.39 -1.70
CA GLU A 561 6.67 37.82 -0.31
C GLU A 561 5.47 37.48 0.60
N SER A 562 4.27 37.37 0.03
CA SER A 562 3.06 36.98 0.73
C SER A 562 3.00 35.49 1.09
N ALA A 563 3.87 34.65 0.52
CA ALA A 563 3.85 33.21 0.73
C ALA A 563 4.41 32.84 2.10
N TYR A 564 3.79 31.84 2.70
CA TYR A 564 4.17 31.34 4.01
C TYR A 564 3.90 29.83 4.13
N GLY A 565 4.53 29.19 5.09
CA GLY A 565 4.34 27.81 5.43
C GLY A 565 3.29 27.56 6.53
N VAL A 566 2.50 26.53 6.38
CA VAL A 566 1.65 25.98 7.44
C VAL A 566 2.30 24.69 7.94
N THR A 567 2.78 24.72 9.20
CA THR A 567 3.54 23.64 9.79
C THR A 567 2.62 22.68 10.52
N ALA A 568 2.57 21.44 10.04
CA ALA A 568 1.90 20.32 10.66
C ALA A 568 2.74 19.06 10.45
N TRP A 569 2.44 17.97 11.18
CA TRP A 569 3.07 16.70 10.88
C TRP A 569 2.81 16.29 9.44
N TRP A 570 3.77 15.67 8.79
CA TRP A 570 3.76 15.38 7.34
C TRP A 570 2.49 14.68 6.85
N ASP A 571 1.86 13.85 7.65
CA ASP A 571 0.61 13.16 7.32
C ASP A 571 -0.50 14.09 6.83
N TYR A 572 -0.51 15.34 7.29
CA TYR A 572 -1.60 16.30 7.08
C TYR A 572 -1.35 17.27 5.91
N GLY A 573 -0.16 17.25 5.34
CA GLY A 573 0.24 18.22 4.33
C GLY A 573 -0.68 18.26 3.12
N TYR A 574 -1.09 17.12 2.59
CA TYR A 574 -2.00 17.09 1.43
C TYR A 574 -3.42 17.57 1.75
N TRP A 575 -3.87 17.45 3.00
CA TRP A 575 -5.13 18.03 3.44
C TRP A 575 -5.05 19.55 3.48
N ILE A 576 -3.94 20.09 4.00
CA ILE A 576 -3.65 21.53 4.01
C ILE A 576 -3.65 22.06 2.59
N THR A 577 -2.99 21.39 1.66
CA THR A 577 -2.95 21.79 0.24
C THR A 577 -4.34 21.84 -0.38
N ARG A 578 -5.13 20.74 -0.30
CA ARG A 578 -6.37 20.63 -1.09
C ARG A 578 -7.58 21.25 -0.41
N ILE A 579 -7.67 21.27 0.92
CA ILE A 579 -8.85 21.78 1.62
C ILE A 579 -8.64 23.24 2.03
N ALA A 580 -7.49 23.54 2.61
CA ALA A 580 -7.19 24.89 3.07
C ALA A 580 -6.62 25.80 1.96
N HIS A 581 -6.16 25.26 0.83
CA HIS A 581 -5.43 26.01 -0.21
C HIS A 581 -4.26 26.79 0.41
N ARG A 582 -3.50 26.11 1.29
CA ARG A 582 -2.30 26.65 1.96
C ARG A 582 -1.11 25.75 1.66
N ILE A 583 0.09 26.26 1.92
CA ILE A 583 1.34 25.58 1.57
C ILE A 583 1.86 24.87 2.83
N PRO A 584 1.90 23.53 2.89
CA PRO A 584 2.44 22.81 4.05
C PRO A 584 3.97 22.86 4.06
N SER A 585 4.57 22.80 5.27
CA SER A 585 6.03 22.69 5.44
C SER A 585 6.55 21.26 5.21
N ALA A 586 5.68 20.24 5.33
CA ALA A 586 5.95 18.85 5.00
C ALA A 586 4.67 18.15 4.53
N ASN A 587 4.82 17.04 3.79
CA ASN A 587 3.67 16.26 3.30
C ASN A 587 4.00 14.76 3.18
N PRO A 588 3.02 13.90 2.88
CA PRO A 588 3.20 12.44 2.77
C PRO A 588 4.20 11.96 1.70
N SER A 589 4.78 12.83 0.86
CA SER A 589 5.91 12.42 0.03
C SER A 589 7.16 12.06 0.85
N GLN A 590 7.16 12.42 2.14
CA GLN A 590 8.23 12.13 3.10
C GLN A 590 9.60 12.56 2.58
N ALA A 591 9.67 13.75 2.00
CA ALA A 591 10.92 14.34 1.61
C ALA A 591 11.84 14.41 2.86
N PRO A 592 13.02 13.74 2.87
CA PRO A 592 13.73 13.48 4.13
C PRO A 592 14.15 14.75 4.86
N THR A 593 14.58 15.77 4.13
CA THR A 593 15.04 17.03 4.70
C THR A 593 13.90 17.78 5.37
N GLU A 594 12.77 17.95 4.68
CA GLU A 594 11.62 18.70 5.14
C GLU A 594 10.91 17.97 6.29
N THR A 595 10.75 16.66 6.17
CA THR A 595 10.16 15.84 7.22
C THR A 595 11.00 15.85 8.50
N SER A 596 12.34 15.74 8.38
CA SER A 596 13.24 15.81 9.53
C SER A 596 13.24 17.20 10.18
N ARG A 597 13.15 18.29 9.40
CA ARG A 597 13.05 19.66 9.95
C ARG A 597 11.76 19.85 10.77
N VAL A 598 10.62 19.42 10.22
CA VAL A 598 9.33 19.50 10.93
C VAL A 598 9.34 18.61 12.17
N ALA A 599 9.97 17.44 12.12
CA ALA A 599 10.15 16.57 13.28
C ALA A 599 10.97 17.25 14.38
N ARG A 600 12.12 17.85 14.03
CA ARG A 600 12.96 18.61 14.96
C ARG A 600 12.22 19.82 15.53
N PHE A 601 11.43 20.52 14.71
CA PHE A 601 10.60 21.63 15.18
C PHE A 601 9.64 21.21 16.30
N PHE A 602 8.89 20.11 16.10
CA PHE A 602 7.92 19.64 17.09
C PHE A 602 8.54 19.00 18.34
N THR A 603 9.76 18.45 18.23
CA THR A 603 10.46 17.81 19.35
C THR A 603 11.48 18.72 20.05
N ALA A 604 11.68 19.96 19.58
CA ALA A 604 12.54 20.96 20.22
C ALA A 604 11.97 21.36 21.58
N GLN A 605 12.86 21.62 22.56
CA GLN A 605 12.53 21.78 23.96
C GLN A 605 12.64 23.24 24.44
N ASP A 606 13.25 24.09 23.65
CA ASP A 606 13.43 25.53 23.92
C ASP A 606 12.91 26.38 22.78
N GLU A 607 12.48 27.60 23.08
CA GLU A 607 11.84 28.48 22.13
C GLU A 607 12.84 29.08 21.11
N ALA A 608 14.10 29.22 21.47
CA ALA A 608 15.13 29.75 20.59
C ALA A 608 15.36 28.76 19.42
N SER A 609 15.50 27.47 19.73
CA SER A 609 15.64 26.41 18.73
C SER A 609 14.39 26.30 17.85
N THR A 610 13.19 26.42 18.42
CA THR A 610 11.95 26.39 17.63
C THR A 610 11.84 27.57 16.69
N SER A 611 12.22 28.79 17.14
CA SER A 611 12.18 30.01 16.33
C SER A 611 13.19 29.99 15.18
N GLU A 612 14.37 29.39 15.39
CA GLU A 612 15.35 29.20 14.33
C GLU A 612 14.78 28.28 13.23
N ILE A 613 14.19 27.13 13.62
CA ILE A 613 13.61 26.19 12.65
C ILE A 613 12.36 26.81 12.00
N ALA A 614 11.51 27.52 12.75
CA ALA A 614 10.32 28.20 12.22
C ALA A 614 10.69 29.17 11.08
N ARG A 615 11.76 29.96 11.26
CA ARG A 615 12.30 30.85 10.21
C ARG A 615 12.81 30.05 9.00
N GLU A 616 13.55 28.96 9.26
CA GLU A 616 14.10 28.12 8.17
C GLU A 616 12.99 27.52 7.30
N ILE A 617 11.87 27.06 7.90
CA ILE A 617 10.74 26.48 7.16
C ILE A 617 9.64 27.49 6.84
N GLY A 618 9.82 28.77 7.21
CA GLY A 618 8.90 29.87 6.94
C GLY A 618 7.50 29.67 7.52
N THR A 619 7.44 29.22 8.77
CA THR A 619 6.19 28.95 9.49
C THR A 619 5.46 30.25 9.81
N ALA A 620 4.19 30.37 9.38
CA ALA A 620 3.28 31.39 9.88
C ALA A 620 2.17 30.79 10.77
N TYR A 621 1.76 29.56 10.47
CA TYR A 621 0.74 28.86 11.25
C TYR A 621 1.19 27.44 11.60
N VAL A 622 0.80 26.98 12.79
CA VAL A 622 1.08 25.62 13.30
C VAL A 622 -0.24 24.94 13.58
N ILE A 623 -0.43 23.74 13.00
CA ILE A 623 -1.62 22.92 13.21
C ILE A 623 -1.23 21.63 13.90
N LEU A 624 -1.94 21.33 14.98
CA LEU A 624 -1.71 20.17 15.83
C LEU A 624 -3.01 19.47 16.18
N ASP A 625 -2.89 18.16 16.39
CA ASP A 625 -3.95 17.32 16.94
C ASP A 625 -3.41 16.41 18.04
N PHE A 626 -4.29 15.61 18.64
CA PHE A 626 -3.94 14.63 19.66
C PHE A 626 -2.87 13.64 19.18
N ASP A 627 -2.99 13.19 17.92
CA ASP A 627 -2.04 12.24 17.36
C ASP A 627 -0.64 12.85 17.21
N THR A 628 -0.54 14.13 16.87
CA THR A 628 0.75 14.83 16.78
C THR A 628 1.41 14.92 18.16
N ALA A 629 0.66 15.26 19.20
CA ALA A 629 1.24 15.44 20.54
C ALA A 629 1.53 14.11 21.24
N ILE A 630 0.78 13.04 20.96
CA ILE A 630 0.84 11.78 21.72
C ILE A 630 1.02 10.56 20.81
N GLY A 631 0.05 10.30 19.93
CA GLY A 631 -0.01 9.04 19.17
C GLY A 631 1.15 8.83 18.21
N LYS A 632 1.62 9.88 17.54
CA LYS A 632 2.70 9.88 16.54
C LYS A 632 4.03 10.45 17.04
N PHE A 633 4.09 10.83 18.31
CA PHE A 633 5.30 11.44 18.89
C PHE A 633 6.55 10.56 18.69
N HIS A 634 6.42 9.25 18.86
CA HIS A 634 7.51 8.30 18.62
C HIS A 634 8.07 8.37 17.19
N ALA A 635 7.19 8.58 16.20
CA ALA A 635 7.61 8.73 14.81
C ALA A 635 8.34 10.07 14.59
N MET A 636 7.86 11.17 15.21
CA MET A 636 8.56 12.45 15.15
C MET A 636 9.94 12.37 15.79
N ALA A 637 10.08 11.75 16.97
CA ALA A 637 11.38 11.53 17.59
C ALA A 637 12.34 10.79 16.63
N THR A 638 11.87 9.70 16.02
CA THR A 638 12.66 8.91 15.04
C THR A 638 13.11 9.76 13.83
N TRP A 639 12.21 10.57 13.26
CA TRP A 639 12.52 11.44 12.12
C TRP A 639 13.41 12.64 12.51
N ALA A 640 13.40 13.03 13.79
CA ALA A 640 14.31 14.02 14.37
C ALA A 640 15.70 13.43 14.69
N GLU A 641 15.96 12.15 14.32
CA GLU A 641 17.19 11.41 14.65
C GLU A 641 17.40 11.24 16.17
N ARG A 642 16.30 11.21 16.93
CA ARG A 642 16.26 10.95 18.37
C ARG A 642 15.57 9.63 18.65
N THR A 643 15.86 9.02 19.80
CA THR A 643 15.17 7.81 20.22
C THR A 643 13.89 8.17 21.01
N PRO A 644 12.77 7.44 20.81
CA PRO A 644 11.56 7.66 21.62
C PRO A 644 11.80 7.53 23.11
N GLU A 645 12.76 6.69 23.51
CA GLU A 645 13.16 6.43 24.89
C GLU A 645 13.84 7.64 25.57
N GLU A 646 14.16 8.69 24.82
CA GLU A 646 14.58 9.98 25.39
C GLU A 646 13.39 10.78 25.96
N PHE A 647 12.16 10.46 25.55
CA PHE A 647 10.96 11.22 25.89
C PHE A 647 9.99 10.44 26.79
N PHE A 648 9.90 9.14 26.62
CA PHE A 648 9.04 8.24 27.41
C PHE A 648 9.50 6.80 27.29
N ASP A 649 9.14 5.97 28.26
CA ASP A 649 9.41 4.53 28.21
C ASP A 649 8.33 3.74 28.96
N VAL A 650 8.32 2.42 28.76
CA VAL A 650 7.42 1.50 29.44
C VAL A 650 8.10 0.91 30.66
N TYR A 651 7.48 1.14 31.80
CA TYR A 651 7.87 0.58 33.10
C TYR A 651 6.87 -0.47 33.55
N TYR A 652 7.28 -1.30 34.48
CA TYR A 652 6.44 -2.37 35.02
C TYR A 652 6.24 -2.20 36.52
N VAL A 653 4.96 -2.15 36.91
CA VAL A 653 4.55 -2.04 38.32
C VAL A 653 4.04 -3.39 38.81
N PRO A 654 4.51 -3.90 39.98
CA PRO A 654 3.95 -5.12 40.53
C PRO A 654 2.55 -4.83 41.13
N ARG A 655 1.51 -5.42 40.55
CA ARG A 655 0.13 -5.40 41.06
C ARG A 655 -0.40 -6.84 41.12
N GLU A 656 -0.96 -7.20 42.26
CA GLU A 656 -1.59 -8.53 42.50
C GLU A 656 -0.74 -9.72 42.05
N GLY A 657 0.60 -9.61 42.16
CA GLY A 657 1.55 -10.66 41.78
C GLY A 657 1.87 -10.75 40.27
N GLN A 658 1.34 -9.81 39.47
CA GLN A 658 1.67 -9.66 38.05
C GLN A 658 2.42 -8.32 37.84
N LEU A 659 3.21 -8.26 36.75
CA LEU A 659 3.85 -7.03 36.31
C LEU A 659 2.97 -6.37 35.26
N GLU A 660 2.38 -5.22 35.60
CA GLU A 660 1.56 -4.42 34.69
C GLU A 660 2.41 -3.34 34.03
N PRO A 661 2.37 -3.20 32.70
CA PRO A 661 3.07 -2.16 32.00
C PRO A 661 2.38 -0.79 32.22
N ILE A 662 3.18 0.24 32.46
CA ILE A 662 2.77 1.64 32.49
C ILE A 662 3.73 2.47 31.64
N GLN A 663 3.20 3.33 30.77
CA GLN A 663 4.01 4.29 30.03
C GLN A 663 4.25 5.52 30.89
N LEU A 664 5.50 5.92 31.05
CA LEU A 664 5.89 7.11 31.80
C LEU A 664 6.60 8.10 30.88
N TYR A 665 6.25 9.37 31.01
CA TYR A 665 6.78 10.47 30.21
C TYR A 665 7.85 11.21 30.99
N TYR A 666 8.94 11.60 30.33
CA TYR A 666 10.06 12.33 30.91
C TYR A 666 9.92 13.85 30.74
N PRO A 667 10.68 14.67 31.49
CA PRO A 667 10.71 16.11 31.32
C PRO A 667 10.87 16.59 29.88
N GLU A 668 11.66 15.87 29.07
CA GLU A 668 11.94 16.15 27.66
C GLU A 668 10.69 16.10 26.79
N TYR A 669 9.74 15.19 27.10
CA TYR A 669 8.45 15.13 26.44
C TYR A 669 7.60 16.36 26.71
N TYR A 670 7.49 16.76 27.98
CA TYR A 670 6.67 17.91 28.39
C TYR A 670 7.23 19.25 27.88
N ARG A 671 8.53 19.37 27.77
CA ARG A 671 9.22 20.54 27.21
C ARG A 671 9.13 20.63 25.69
N SER A 672 8.80 19.53 24.97
CA SER A 672 8.72 19.53 23.52
C SER A 672 7.61 20.48 23.01
N LEU A 673 7.86 21.17 21.90
CA LEU A 673 6.94 22.17 21.35
C LEU A 673 5.55 21.59 21.08
N SER A 674 5.45 20.39 20.50
CA SER A 674 4.16 19.76 20.20
C SER A 674 3.32 19.57 21.46
N THR A 675 3.94 19.11 22.55
CA THR A 675 3.28 18.92 23.85
C THR A 675 2.89 20.25 24.48
N ARG A 676 3.80 21.23 24.47
CA ARG A 676 3.52 22.58 25.03
C ARG A 676 2.35 23.25 24.32
N LEU A 677 2.30 23.18 22.98
CA LEU A 677 1.22 23.79 22.21
C LEU A 677 -0.09 23.02 22.39
N TYR A 678 -0.11 21.69 22.20
CA TYR A 678 -1.37 20.96 22.21
C TYR A 678 -1.92 20.77 23.62
N ASN A 679 -1.09 20.33 24.57
CA ASN A 679 -1.57 19.96 25.90
C ASN A 679 -1.77 21.18 26.80
N PHE A 680 -0.96 22.25 26.62
CA PHE A 680 -0.92 23.41 27.50
C PHE A 680 -1.20 24.74 26.80
N ASN A 681 -1.59 24.76 25.53
CA ASN A 681 -1.86 25.96 24.71
C ASN A 681 -0.68 26.97 24.67
N GLY A 682 0.55 26.50 24.85
CA GLY A 682 1.73 27.36 24.95
C GLY A 682 1.83 28.19 26.25
N GLN A 683 0.95 27.96 27.22
CA GLN A 683 0.92 28.70 28.50
C GLN A 683 1.94 28.16 29.48
N ALA A 684 2.29 28.99 30.48
CA ALA A 684 3.10 28.56 31.60
C ALA A 684 2.35 27.51 32.44
N VAL A 685 3.09 26.51 32.94
CA VAL A 685 2.57 25.46 33.81
C VAL A 685 3.40 25.37 35.07
N THR A 686 2.73 25.43 36.22
CA THR A 686 3.34 25.10 37.52
C THR A 686 2.85 23.72 37.92
N PRO A 687 3.73 22.73 38.10
CA PRO A 687 3.33 21.40 38.51
C PRO A 687 2.67 21.42 39.90
N GLU A 688 1.51 20.78 40.04
CA GLU A 688 0.86 20.63 41.34
C GLU A 688 1.58 19.63 42.22
N LYS A 689 2.12 18.58 41.60
CA LYS A 689 2.89 17.50 42.21
C LYS A 689 3.92 16.95 41.26
N THR A 690 5.05 16.49 41.82
CA THR A 690 6.12 15.88 41.05
C THR A 690 6.42 14.48 41.57
N VAL A 691 6.49 13.49 40.71
CA VAL A 691 6.79 12.09 41.07
C VAL A 691 8.22 11.77 40.70
N VAL A 692 8.98 11.22 41.67
CA VAL A 692 10.28 10.59 41.42
C VAL A 692 10.12 9.09 41.57
N ILE A 693 10.48 8.34 40.54
CA ILE A 693 10.52 6.88 40.62
C ILE A 693 11.96 6.38 40.77
N ALA A 694 12.09 5.26 41.50
CA ALA A 694 13.30 4.41 41.37
C ALA A 694 12.93 3.13 40.64
N TYR A 695 13.83 2.63 39.79
CA TYR A 695 13.61 1.41 39.08
C TYR A 695 14.85 0.54 39.01
N GLN A 696 14.63 -0.75 38.74
CA GLN A 696 15.70 -1.73 38.45
C GLN A 696 15.46 -2.44 37.13
N GLN A 697 16.54 -2.78 36.46
CA GLN A 697 16.46 -3.64 35.28
C GLN A 697 16.35 -5.10 35.70
N ARG A 698 15.39 -5.81 35.13
CA ARG A 698 15.17 -7.24 35.35
C ARG A 698 15.12 -7.98 34.04
N VAL A 699 15.95 -9.00 33.89
CA VAL A 699 15.95 -9.87 32.71
C VAL A 699 14.93 -10.98 32.91
N THR A 700 13.99 -11.11 31.97
CA THR A 700 12.99 -12.17 31.98
C THR A 700 13.62 -13.52 31.59
N SER A 701 12.89 -14.63 31.83
CA SER A 701 13.29 -15.97 31.39
C SER A 701 13.44 -16.09 29.86
N LYS A 702 12.88 -15.15 29.11
CA LYS A 702 13.02 -15.06 27.64
C LYS A 702 14.19 -14.18 27.18
N GLY A 703 14.97 -13.61 28.12
CA GLY A 703 16.09 -12.72 27.81
C GLY A 703 15.69 -11.25 27.56
N GLU A 704 14.44 -10.86 27.77
CA GLU A 704 13.98 -9.48 27.65
C GLU A 704 14.33 -8.69 28.91
N THR A 705 14.82 -7.46 28.75
CA THR A 705 15.10 -6.56 29.88
C THR A 705 13.87 -5.69 30.14
N LEU A 706 13.31 -5.79 31.34
CA LEU A 706 12.21 -4.98 31.82
C LEU A 706 12.71 -3.95 32.86
N LYS A 707 12.13 -2.73 32.82
CA LYS A 707 12.36 -1.69 33.84
C LYS A 707 11.26 -1.80 34.90
N GLN A 708 11.56 -2.43 36.04
CA GLN A 708 10.60 -2.60 37.12
C GLN A 708 10.71 -1.45 38.13
N ILE A 709 9.61 -0.76 38.43
CA ILE A 709 9.55 0.27 39.45
C ILE A 709 9.72 -0.38 40.86
N THR A 710 10.64 0.17 41.65
CA THR A 710 10.92 -0.28 43.00
C THR A 710 10.34 0.65 44.06
N SER A 711 10.31 1.96 43.81
CA SER A 711 9.61 2.95 44.62
C SER A 711 9.10 4.11 43.78
N ALA A 712 8.11 4.80 44.28
CA ALA A 712 7.60 6.06 43.73
C ALA A 712 7.35 7.01 44.88
N GLU A 713 7.95 8.20 44.84
CA GLU A 713 7.82 9.22 45.85
C GLU A 713 7.17 10.47 45.24
N LEU A 714 6.23 11.04 45.97
CA LEU A 714 5.44 12.20 45.56
C LEU A 714 5.91 13.42 46.31
N PHE A 715 6.22 14.49 45.60
CA PHE A 715 6.66 15.78 46.14
C PHE A 715 5.63 16.87 45.82
N ASP A 716 5.50 17.84 46.72
CA ASP A 716 4.56 18.95 46.57
C ASP A 716 5.13 20.08 45.68
N SER A 717 6.40 20.02 45.31
CA SER A 717 7.00 20.94 44.35
C SER A 717 8.06 20.25 43.47
N TYR A 718 8.34 20.84 42.34
CA TYR A 718 9.42 20.39 41.45
C TYR A 718 10.80 20.59 42.07
N GLU A 719 10.97 21.68 42.83
CA GLU A 719 12.21 22.02 43.51
C GLU A 719 12.57 20.93 44.53
N GLU A 720 11.63 20.51 45.38
CA GLU A 720 11.84 19.42 46.34
C GLU A 720 12.19 18.10 45.67
N ALA A 721 11.49 17.77 44.60
CA ALA A 721 11.79 16.55 43.79
C ALA A 721 13.17 16.62 43.15
N SER A 722 13.57 17.79 42.65
CA SER A 722 14.88 18.03 42.05
C SER A 722 16.02 17.94 43.05
N ASP A 723 15.82 18.54 44.25
CA ASP A 723 16.76 18.46 45.37
C ASP A 723 16.93 17.00 45.85
N TYR A 724 15.81 16.28 45.98
CA TYR A 724 15.83 14.85 46.32
C TYR A 724 16.60 14.07 45.27
N LEU A 725 16.34 14.28 43.98
CA LEU A 725 17.03 13.61 42.90
C LEU A 725 18.53 13.88 42.93
N SER A 726 18.91 15.12 43.19
CA SER A 726 20.31 15.57 43.27
C SER A 726 21.07 14.97 44.48
N ALA A 727 20.36 14.62 45.52
CA ALA A 727 20.94 14.00 46.73
C ALA A 727 21.16 12.47 46.58
N GLN A 728 20.69 11.83 45.50
CA GLN A 728 20.89 10.39 45.26
C GLN A 728 22.30 10.15 44.72
N GLU A 729 23.12 9.40 45.43
CA GLU A 729 24.53 9.15 45.06
C GLU A 729 24.72 8.24 43.85
N SER A 730 23.79 7.37 43.57
CA SER A 730 23.74 6.52 42.38
C SER A 730 22.38 5.86 42.28
N GLY A 731 21.90 5.64 41.05
CA GLY A 731 20.72 4.85 40.89
C GLY A 731 19.87 5.31 39.72
N ASN A 732 18.93 4.46 39.38
CA ASN A 732 17.96 4.71 38.34
C ASN A 732 16.78 5.49 38.92
N TYR A 733 17.01 6.76 39.29
CA TYR A 733 15.99 7.67 39.75
C TYR A 733 15.62 8.65 38.62
N LEU A 734 14.33 8.90 38.44
CA LEU A 734 13.83 9.78 37.35
C LEU A 734 12.59 10.56 37.85
N ILE A 735 12.49 11.84 37.47
CA ILE A 735 11.24 12.59 37.49
C ILE A 735 10.41 12.13 36.30
N VAL A 736 9.16 11.74 36.56
CA VAL A 736 8.26 11.21 35.53
C VAL A 736 6.83 11.69 35.72
N GLY A 737 6.06 11.71 34.62
CA GLY A 737 4.60 11.84 34.67
C GLY A 737 3.95 10.61 34.00
N ASP A 738 2.79 10.23 34.50
CA ASP A 738 1.95 9.17 33.92
C ASP A 738 0.82 9.73 33.03
N ASN A 739 0.56 11.04 33.15
CA ASN A 739 -0.44 11.74 32.37
C ASN A 739 0.19 12.81 31.49
N PRO A 740 0.06 12.69 30.13
CA PRO A 740 0.65 13.66 29.20
C PRO A 740 0.08 15.08 29.32
N PHE A 741 -1.07 15.25 29.96
CA PHE A 741 -1.76 16.55 30.20
C PHE A 741 -1.44 17.20 31.54
N MET A 742 -0.63 16.54 32.36
CA MET A 742 -0.20 17.06 33.67
C MET A 742 1.33 17.04 33.71
N SER A 743 1.95 18.22 33.58
CA SER A 743 3.41 18.30 33.56
C SER A 743 3.97 18.13 34.99
N PRO A 744 4.92 17.21 35.21
CA PRO A 744 5.63 17.10 36.48
C PRO A 744 6.76 18.12 36.59
N VAL A 745 6.99 18.94 35.56
CA VAL A 745 8.04 19.97 35.51
C VAL A 745 7.44 21.34 35.20
N PRO A 746 8.02 22.44 35.69
CA PRO A 746 7.58 23.77 35.33
C PRO A 746 7.84 24.06 33.86
N LEU A 747 6.88 24.72 33.21
CA LEU A 747 6.98 25.16 31.82
C LEU A 747 6.76 26.69 31.80
N GLU A 748 7.60 27.40 31.07
CA GLU A 748 7.44 28.84 30.81
C GLU A 748 6.40 29.04 29.68
N ALA A 749 5.78 30.21 29.60
CA ALA A 749 4.91 30.54 28.49
C ALA A 749 5.72 30.65 27.20
N LEU A 750 5.13 30.25 26.05
CA LEU A 750 5.69 30.50 24.74
C LEU A 750 5.30 31.93 24.29
N GLU A 751 6.27 32.74 23.91
CA GLU A 751 6.06 34.14 23.55
C GLU A 751 5.60 34.35 22.12
N HIS A 752 6.04 33.44 21.20
CA HIS A 752 5.85 33.57 19.75
C HIS A 752 4.62 32.80 19.20
N TYR A 753 3.86 32.13 20.05
CA TYR A 753 2.73 31.26 19.61
C TYR A 753 1.41 31.71 20.22
N GLN A 754 0.47 32.10 19.38
CA GLN A 754 -0.89 32.47 19.80
C GLN A 754 -1.91 31.43 19.32
N LEU A 755 -2.72 30.87 20.22
CA LEU A 755 -3.84 30.02 19.86
C LEU A 755 -4.94 30.86 19.19
N ILE A 756 -5.20 30.62 17.90
CA ILE A 756 -6.19 31.38 17.11
C ILE A 756 -7.45 30.58 16.79
N TYR A 757 -7.37 29.25 16.86
CA TYR A 757 -8.52 28.38 16.57
C TYR A 757 -8.43 27.06 17.34
N SER A 758 -9.59 26.58 17.79
CA SER A 758 -9.78 25.24 18.37
C SER A 758 -11.05 24.62 17.77
N SER A 759 -10.97 23.36 17.35
CA SER A 759 -12.14 22.66 16.81
C SER A 759 -13.24 22.50 17.86
N SER A 760 -14.51 22.59 17.44
CA SER A 760 -15.67 22.37 18.29
C SER A 760 -15.84 20.91 18.72
N GLY A 761 -15.37 19.95 17.89
CA GLY A 761 -15.29 18.53 18.22
C GLY A 761 -14.03 18.22 19.00
N GLY A 762 -14.11 17.31 19.96
CA GLY A 762 -12.99 16.97 20.81
C GLY A 762 -13.00 15.53 21.33
N LEU A 763 -11.91 15.18 22.00
CA LEU A 763 -11.73 13.92 22.69
C LEU A 763 -12.19 14.09 24.15
N ILE A 764 -13.00 13.17 24.64
CA ILE A 764 -13.37 13.12 26.06
C ILE A 764 -12.25 12.39 26.79
N MET A 765 -11.52 13.13 27.62
CA MET A 765 -10.47 12.59 28.47
C MET A 765 -10.95 12.55 29.94
N PRO A 766 -10.80 11.41 30.64
CA PRO A 766 -11.30 11.28 32.01
C PRO A 766 -10.81 12.37 32.96
N ASP A 767 -9.54 12.78 32.80
CA ASP A 767 -8.88 13.71 33.74
C ASP A 767 -8.69 15.13 33.16
N ALA A 768 -8.90 15.35 31.88
CA ALA A 768 -8.68 16.64 31.19
C ALA A 768 -9.95 17.23 30.55
N GLY A 769 -11.11 16.57 30.71
CA GLY A 769 -12.38 17.03 30.14
C GLY A 769 -12.47 16.85 28.64
N ILE A 770 -13.09 17.81 27.93
CA ILE A 770 -13.18 17.78 26.46
C ILE A 770 -12.00 18.57 25.88
N LEU A 771 -11.08 17.87 25.26
CA LEU A 771 -9.96 18.49 24.53
C LEU A 771 -10.33 18.70 23.07
N PRO A 772 -10.13 19.90 22.48
CA PRO A 772 -10.33 20.11 21.06
C PRO A 772 -9.48 19.15 20.24
N ALA A 773 -10.09 18.51 19.22
CA ALA A 773 -9.36 17.54 18.42
C ALA A 773 -8.22 18.17 17.62
N VAL A 774 -8.40 19.40 17.13
CA VAL A 774 -7.42 20.16 16.36
C VAL A 774 -7.27 21.57 16.90
N LYS A 775 -6.05 22.06 16.98
CA LYS A 775 -5.70 23.44 17.38
C LYS A 775 -4.82 24.08 16.31
N ILE A 776 -5.05 25.38 16.06
CA ILE A 776 -4.25 26.20 15.16
C ILE A 776 -3.64 27.35 15.95
N PHE A 777 -2.34 27.52 15.80
CA PHE A 777 -1.58 28.61 16.39
C PHE A 777 -1.02 29.48 15.29
N GLU A 778 -1.04 30.79 15.49
CA GLU A 778 -0.27 31.75 14.71
C GLU A 778 1.12 31.87 15.34
N TYR A 779 2.15 31.88 14.49
CA TYR A 779 3.52 32.14 14.89
C TYR A 779 3.90 33.55 14.48
N THR A 780 4.35 34.35 15.43
CA THR A 780 4.84 35.71 15.24
C THR A 780 6.27 35.81 15.72
N GLU A 781 7.16 36.35 14.91
CA GLU A 781 8.59 36.49 15.20
C GLU A 781 8.85 37.63 16.19
#